data_d17a011854be20db57114fb12a21080a
#
_entry.id   d17a011854be20db57114fb12a21080a
#
_cell.length_a   1.000
_cell.length_b   1.000
_cell.length_c   1.000
_cell.angle_alpha   90.00
_cell.angle_beta   90.00
_cell.angle_gamma   90.00
#
_symmetry.space_group_name_H-M   'P 1'
#
loop_
_entity.id
_entity.type
_entity.pdbx_description
1 polymer ?
#
loop_
_entity_poly.entity_id
_entity_poly.type
_entity_poly.pdbx_seq_one_letter_code
_entity_poly.pdbx_strand_id
1 'polypeptide(L)'
;MFDLISFIFGDPENKNFLKQAKKTVAKINELEAQYTVLSDADLPAKTGEFKRALAAGTSPEKIVPQAFALVKNAARRLVGREVSVCSIPQKWDMVHFDVQLVAGLALWRNMVAEVSTGEGKTLIATLPAYMNALFGRGCYIATVNEYLAKRDSQWMGALYNMLGLSCAYVYANQSDDDKKRAYAADITYGTSSEFGFDYLRDNSSTSEISDKVQRGFFYCLIDEADSILIDEARTPLIISGEDEDAGANPFSDLLAPIERIVDSQQKLCAQLAEKFRRAERENALTDENFNDLYKIYSCSPRNRQLLQILKNGGVRKRFERLKLNMAADCNKVLAHELKNGMYYAANEKNKTATFTELGQNFFGGSMFLVNDIEADIKSILRDKSMDAPRKNDAVRAKQRQFAESTDRVFALNKLLQAYTLYEKNVDYIVKDGKVEIIDPNTGRVMEGRRWNDYLHQAVEAKERVNIESENTTYATISIQNFFKMFEKIAGMTATAMSEADEFREIYGMKAVRIPPNKPCIRKQLPDLIYLTRREKFNAIIDEIVRAKAVGQPVLAVTASVDDSEVLSRMLKIRHIPHNKLNATNDELEAGIIARAGQMGTVTISTNMAGRGTDIKLGKGVEELGGLLVIGAEHCQSVRVDRQLAGRCARQGDRGAVRFFASFEDTLFRVYADVSFLKDSIKQKHIEGAAFSSSLFPSIIAAAQKKAEDLNFSARKELLKLDAPVNTHRNIVYSMRDNIMSAEKLGYALLPLLDAEIASCVDTNLPANDMDISQDAVSKFCNALFCDYSLSILPMELDGLPKNEIRRKLNEKVAALFEKGPFAKEKGGRGLVLYVLDKAFRDHLSRLEFLREAVYLRAYGQRDPQQEFAQEAYKSWCGLQRTFARSLIALSGRAGIDN
;
A
#
# COMPACT_ATOMS: atom_id res chain seq x y z
N MET A 1 6.27 19.26 24.35
CA MET A 1 5.77 19.59 25.71
C MET A 1 4.52 18.78 26.07
N PHE A 2 3.57 18.54 25.15
CA PHE A 2 2.40 17.66 25.38
C PHE A 2 2.82 16.19 25.63
N ASP A 3 3.80 15.65 24.93
CA ASP A 3 4.27 14.26 25.08
C ASP A 3 4.89 13.97 26.46
N LEU A 4 5.56 14.94 27.08
CA LEU A 4 6.19 14.76 28.38
C LEU A 4 5.14 14.77 29.52
N ILE A 5 4.06 15.53 29.35
CA ILE A 5 2.96 15.62 30.30
C ILE A 5 2.11 14.34 30.24
N SER A 6 1.86 13.81 29.04
CA SER A 6 1.13 12.54 28.87
C SER A 6 1.93 11.34 29.40
N PHE A 7 3.26 11.38 29.30
CA PHE A 7 4.14 10.34 29.86
C PHE A 7 4.14 10.33 31.39
N ILE A 8 4.09 11.51 32.05
CA ILE A 8 4.14 11.63 33.51
C ILE A 8 2.77 11.44 34.15
N PHE A 9 1.69 11.97 33.56
CA PHE A 9 0.33 11.98 34.14
C PHE A 9 -0.62 10.99 33.48
N GLY A 10 -0.24 10.32 32.40
CA GLY A 10 -1.08 9.45 31.55
C GLY A 10 -2.12 10.29 30.80
N ASP A 11 -2.59 9.77 29.65
CA ASP A 11 -3.62 10.43 28.84
C ASP A 11 -4.95 10.53 29.66
N PRO A 12 -5.46 11.74 29.92
CA PRO A 12 -6.70 11.93 30.67
C PRO A 12 -7.91 11.26 29.99
N GLU A 13 -7.95 11.25 28.67
CA GLU A 13 -9.02 10.60 27.90
C GLU A 13 -9.00 9.09 28.10
N ASN A 14 -7.81 8.48 28.05
CA ASN A 14 -7.63 7.06 28.31
C ASN A 14 -8.06 6.67 29.73
N LYS A 15 -7.66 7.45 30.74
CA LYS A 15 -8.06 7.23 32.12
C LYS A 15 -9.60 7.32 32.31
N ASN A 16 -10.22 8.29 31.65
CA ASN A 16 -11.67 8.51 31.73
C ASN A 16 -12.44 7.34 31.07
N PHE A 17 -11.96 6.90 29.87
CA PHE A 17 -12.50 5.73 29.21
C PHE A 17 -12.40 4.48 30.11
N LEU A 18 -11.23 4.18 30.65
CA LEU A 18 -11.00 3.02 31.50
C LEU A 18 -11.89 3.05 32.76
N LYS A 19 -12.10 4.22 33.36
CA LYS A 19 -12.99 4.39 34.52
C LYS A 19 -14.46 4.09 34.18
N GLN A 20 -14.94 4.54 33.02
CA GLN A 20 -16.29 4.25 32.56
C GLN A 20 -16.45 2.77 32.16
N ALA A 21 -15.45 2.22 31.45
CA ALA A 21 -15.45 0.83 31.02
C ALA A 21 -15.50 -0.14 32.20
N LYS A 22 -14.75 0.12 33.30
CA LYS A 22 -14.81 -0.70 34.52
C LYS A 22 -16.22 -0.81 35.11
N LYS A 23 -17.00 0.26 35.07
CA LYS A 23 -18.41 0.22 35.54
C LYS A 23 -19.28 -0.66 34.65
N THR A 24 -19.07 -0.57 33.34
CA THR A 24 -19.78 -1.39 32.35
C THR A 24 -19.41 -2.86 32.51
N VAL A 25 -18.10 -3.16 32.71
CA VAL A 25 -17.61 -4.52 32.95
C VAL A 25 -18.22 -5.15 34.19
N ALA A 26 -18.33 -4.41 35.30
CA ALA A 26 -19.01 -4.91 36.50
C ALA A 26 -20.46 -5.33 36.19
N LYS A 27 -21.19 -4.51 35.41
CA LYS A 27 -22.54 -4.83 34.96
C LYS A 27 -22.59 -6.04 34.02
N ILE A 28 -21.62 -6.19 33.12
CA ILE A 28 -21.49 -7.36 32.23
C ILE A 28 -21.34 -8.63 33.07
N ASN A 29 -20.47 -8.61 34.10
CA ASN A 29 -20.22 -9.76 34.92
C ASN A 29 -21.47 -10.15 35.76
N GLU A 30 -22.22 -9.16 36.25
CA GLU A 30 -23.50 -9.38 36.93
C GLU A 30 -24.53 -10.03 36.02
N LEU A 31 -24.70 -9.53 34.80
CA LEU A 31 -25.62 -10.07 33.82
C LEU A 31 -25.18 -11.49 33.33
N GLU A 32 -23.87 -11.72 33.18
CA GLU A 32 -23.33 -13.02 32.82
C GLU A 32 -23.69 -14.10 33.83
N ALA A 33 -23.62 -13.75 35.12
CA ALA A 33 -24.04 -14.65 36.19
C ALA A 33 -25.53 -15.00 36.10
N GLN A 34 -26.39 -14.01 35.74
CA GLN A 34 -27.81 -14.25 35.53
C GLN A 34 -28.07 -15.19 34.30
N TYR A 35 -27.25 -15.10 33.28
CA TYR A 35 -27.42 -15.94 32.06
C TYR A 35 -26.98 -17.40 32.23
N THR A 36 -26.38 -17.77 33.35
CA THR A 36 -26.01 -19.15 33.65
C THR A 36 -27.24 -20.10 33.72
N VAL A 37 -28.42 -19.56 34.05
CA VAL A 37 -29.68 -20.32 34.11
C VAL A 37 -30.33 -20.60 32.73
N LEU A 38 -29.91 -19.91 31.68
CA LEU A 38 -30.40 -20.11 30.33
C LEU A 38 -29.92 -21.48 29.79
N SER A 39 -30.75 -22.15 29.00
CA SER A 39 -30.29 -23.33 28.23
C SER A 39 -29.50 -22.92 26.98
N ASP A 40 -28.77 -23.85 26.36
CA ASP A 40 -28.04 -23.56 25.11
C ASP A 40 -29.00 -23.15 23.97
N ALA A 41 -30.23 -23.64 23.97
CA ALA A 41 -31.29 -23.30 23.00
C ALA A 41 -31.84 -21.87 23.19
N ASP A 42 -31.71 -21.29 24.40
CA ASP A 42 -32.20 -19.93 24.70
C ASP A 42 -31.24 -18.86 24.21
N LEU A 43 -29.96 -19.19 23.96
CA LEU A 43 -28.95 -18.20 23.54
C LEU A 43 -29.29 -17.59 22.15
N PRO A 44 -29.65 -18.37 21.09
CA PRO A 44 -30.11 -17.80 19.83
C PRO A 44 -31.41 -17.01 19.96
N ALA A 45 -32.33 -17.47 20.83
CA ALA A 45 -33.59 -16.77 21.09
C ALA A 45 -33.30 -15.37 21.69
N LYS A 46 -32.35 -15.27 22.63
CA LYS A 46 -31.89 -14.00 23.22
C LYS A 46 -31.25 -13.09 22.20
N THR A 47 -30.44 -13.64 21.27
CA THR A 47 -29.92 -12.89 20.12
C THR A 47 -31.05 -12.30 19.28
N GLY A 48 -32.11 -13.08 19.02
CA GLY A 48 -33.29 -12.62 18.31
C GLY A 48 -34.05 -11.50 19.05
N GLU A 49 -34.09 -11.55 20.39
CA GLU A 49 -34.63 -10.44 21.18
C GLU A 49 -33.82 -9.16 21.00
N PHE A 50 -32.49 -9.24 21.04
CA PHE A 50 -31.62 -8.07 20.83
C PHE A 50 -31.79 -7.50 19.41
N LYS A 51 -31.85 -8.35 18.39
CA LYS A 51 -32.12 -7.90 16.99
C LYS A 51 -33.45 -7.13 16.91
N ARG A 52 -34.51 -7.65 17.53
CA ARG A 52 -35.83 -7.00 17.55
C ARG A 52 -35.83 -5.70 18.36
N ALA A 53 -35.12 -5.65 19.48
CA ALA A 53 -35.02 -4.45 20.31
C ALA A 53 -34.28 -3.33 19.58
N LEU A 54 -33.20 -3.64 18.86
CA LEU A 54 -32.49 -2.68 18.01
C LEU A 54 -33.37 -2.18 16.86
N ALA A 55 -34.09 -3.08 16.17
CA ALA A 55 -35.02 -2.72 15.11
C ALA A 55 -36.19 -1.83 15.61
N ALA A 56 -36.59 -2.00 16.85
CA ALA A 56 -37.59 -1.17 17.52
C ALA A 56 -37.02 0.19 18.05
N GLY A 57 -35.76 0.51 17.77
CA GLY A 57 -35.14 1.80 18.14
C GLY A 57 -34.55 1.86 19.56
N THR A 58 -34.36 0.72 20.25
CA THR A 58 -33.65 0.71 21.53
C THR A 58 -32.19 1.12 21.32
N SER A 59 -31.71 2.05 22.16
CA SER A 59 -30.32 2.53 22.11
C SER A 59 -29.34 1.35 22.26
N PRO A 60 -28.39 1.21 21.35
CA PRO A 60 -27.38 0.14 21.38
C PRO A 60 -26.58 0.10 22.70
N GLU A 61 -26.33 1.24 23.33
CA GLU A 61 -25.60 1.33 24.61
C GLU A 61 -26.29 0.58 25.74
N LYS A 62 -27.62 0.45 25.69
CA LYS A 62 -28.39 -0.32 26.68
C LYS A 62 -28.24 -1.82 26.47
N ILE A 63 -28.03 -2.24 25.22
CA ILE A 63 -27.89 -3.64 24.80
C ILE A 63 -26.48 -4.14 24.98
N VAL A 64 -25.45 -3.32 24.78
CA VAL A 64 -24.02 -3.71 24.83
C VAL A 64 -23.67 -4.51 26.11
N PRO A 65 -24.03 -4.11 27.33
CA PRO A 65 -23.72 -4.91 28.53
C PRO A 65 -24.35 -6.29 28.48
N GLN A 66 -25.59 -6.39 28.01
CA GLN A 66 -26.33 -7.64 27.90
C GLN A 66 -25.73 -8.54 26.79
N ALA A 67 -25.42 -7.96 25.64
CA ALA A 67 -24.80 -8.65 24.51
C ALA A 67 -23.43 -9.23 24.89
N PHE A 68 -22.58 -8.43 25.54
CA PHE A 68 -21.24 -8.89 25.94
C PHE A 68 -21.33 -9.95 27.05
N ALA A 69 -22.30 -9.84 27.98
CA ALA A 69 -22.57 -10.87 28.96
C ALA A 69 -22.98 -12.20 28.32
N LEU A 70 -23.81 -12.13 27.28
CA LEU A 70 -24.26 -13.32 26.54
C LEU A 70 -23.09 -13.99 25.81
N VAL A 71 -22.23 -13.22 25.14
CA VAL A 71 -21.01 -13.70 24.47
C VAL A 71 -20.07 -14.35 25.48
N LYS A 72 -19.82 -13.72 26.63
CA LYS A 72 -18.97 -14.26 27.69
C LYS A 72 -19.53 -15.56 28.25
N ASN A 73 -20.83 -15.63 28.49
CA ASN A 73 -21.51 -16.84 28.95
C ASN A 73 -21.42 -17.99 27.92
N ALA A 74 -21.64 -17.71 26.64
CA ALA A 74 -21.47 -18.69 25.56
C ALA A 74 -20.04 -19.23 25.49
N ALA A 75 -19.02 -18.34 25.60
CA ALA A 75 -17.62 -18.77 25.66
C ALA A 75 -17.34 -19.70 26.84
N ARG A 76 -17.92 -19.43 28.01
CA ARG A 76 -17.80 -20.31 29.22
C ARG A 76 -18.41 -21.68 29.01
N ARG A 77 -19.54 -21.78 28.30
CA ARG A 77 -20.20 -23.06 27.98
C ARG A 77 -19.45 -23.89 26.97
N LEU A 78 -18.62 -23.26 26.11
CA LEU A 78 -17.75 -23.96 25.17
C LEU A 78 -16.54 -24.59 25.87
N VAL A 79 -16.14 -24.17 27.07
CA VAL A 79 -14.97 -24.70 27.76
C VAL A 79 -15.04 -26.21 27.87
N GLY A 80 -14.00 -26.86 27.38
CA GLY A 80 -13.87 -28.32 27.33
C GLY A 80 -14.43 -28.99 26.07
N ARG A 81 -15.20 -28.28 25.23
CA ARG A 81 -15.66 -28.81 23.93
C ARG A 81 -14.54 -28.79 22.89
N GLU A 82 -14.57 -29.74 22.00
CA GLU A 82 -13.66 -29.79 20.85
C GLU A 82 -14.26 -29.06 19.67
N VAL A 83 -13.46 -28.20 19.05
CA VAL A 83 -13.78 -27.43 17.82
C VAL A 83 -12.77 -27.83 16.75
N SER A 84 -13.24 -28.17 15.55
CA SER A 84 -12.36 -28.44 14.40
C SER A 84 -11.88 -27.12 13.81
N VAL A 85 -10.58 -26.86 13.89
CA VAL A 85 -9.93 -25.66 13.36
C VAL A 85 -8.84 -26.06 12.38
N CYS A 86 -8.94 -25.68 11.13
CA CYS A 86 -8.04 -26.10 10.05
C CYS A 86 -7.83 -27.63 10.04
N SER A 87 -8.93 -28.38 10.18
CA SER A 87 -8.95 -29.86 10.24
C SER A 87 -8.24 -30.47 11.46
N ILE A 88 -7.86 -29.67 12.44
CA ILE A 88 -7.22 -30.13 13.69
C ILE A 88 -8.22 -29.91 14.84
N PRO A 89 -8.54 -30.95 15.64
CA PRO A 89 -9.40 -30.78 16.81
C PRO A 89 -8.66 -29.93 17.87
N GLN A 90 -9.28 -28.84 18.26
CA GLN A 90 -8.78 -27.97 19.33
C GLN A 90 -9.79 -27.88 20.45
N LYS A 91 -9.33 -28.03 21.69
CA LYS A 91 -10.15 -27.91 22.87
C LYS A 91 -10.32 -26.44 23.21
N TRP A 92 -11.56 -25.98 23.36
CA TRP A 92 -11.87 -24.62 23.79
C TRP A 92 -11.52 -24.47 25.28
N ASP A 93 -10.64 -23.54 25.61
CA ASP A 93 -10.18 -23.23 26.97
C ASP A 93 -10.29 -21.74 27.35
N MET A 94 -11.03 -20.96 26.56
CA MET A 94 -11.06 -19.51 26.64
C MET A 94 -12.37 -18.97 27.22
N VAL A 95 -12.24 -18.04 28.19
CA VAL A 95 -13.31 -17.18 28.66
C VAL A 95 -12.77 -15.76 28.77
N HIS A 96 -13.58 -14.76 28.39
CA HIS A 96 -13.17 -13.36 28.42
C HIS A 96 -12.76 -12.88 29.79
N PHE A 97 -11.54 -12.34 29.89
CA PHE A 97 -11.07 -11.58 31.06
C PHE A 97 -11.67 -10.18 31.07
N ASP A 98 -11.70 -9.55 32.24
CA ASP A 98 -12.24 -8.20 32.39
C ASP A 98 -11.53 -7.17 31.51
N VAL A 99 -10.20 -7.29 31.32
CA VAL A 99 -9.42 -6.43 30.43
C VAL A 99 -9.82 -6.61 28.95
N GLN A 100 -10.20 -7.83 28.57
CA GLN A 100 -10.69 -8.13 27.22
C GLN A 100 -12.09 -7.53 26.99
N LEU A 101 -12.95 -7.52 28.02
CA LEU A 101 -14.24 -6.80 27.96
C LEU A 101 -14.03 -5.30 27.78
N VAL A 102 -13.04 -4.71 28.48
CA VAL A 102 -12.67 -3.29 28.29
C VAL A 102 -12.21 -3.03 26.85
N ALA A 103 -11.37 -3.91 26.28
CA ALA A 103 -10.94 -3.80 24.91
C ALA A 103 -12.11 -3.92 23.93
N GLY A 104 -13.03 -4.87 24.14
CA GLY A 104 -14.26 -5.01 23.35
C GLY A 104 -15.13 -3.74 23.37
N LEU A 105 -15.23 -3.06 24.53
CA LEU A 105 -15.94 -1.78 24.65
C LEU A 105 -15.26 -0.64 23.87
N ALA A 106 -13.91 -0.63 23.79
CA ALA A 106 -13.17 0.33 22.97
C ALA A 106 -13.46 0.10 21.46
N LEU A 107 -13.41 -1.15 21.03
CA LEU A 107 -13.68 -1.53 19.65
C LEU A 107 -15.13 -1.26 19.24
N TRP A 108 -16.08 -1.47 20.15
CA TRP A 108 -17.47 -1.08 19.92
C TRP A 108 -17.63 0.43 19.68
N ARG A 109 -16.82 1.26 20.35
CA ARG A 109 -16.80 2.71 20.20
C ARG A 109 -15.96 3.21 19.05
N ASN A 110 -15.63 2.36 18.09
CA ASN A 110 -14.83 2.69 16.90
C ASN A 110 -13.43 3.25 17.25
N MET A 111 -12.80 2.66 18.27
CA MET A 111 -11.45 3.04 18.72
C MET A 111 -10.43 2.01 18.26
N VAL A 112 -9.15 2.39 18.27
CA VAL A 112 -8.04 1.46 18.15
C VAL A 112 -7.59 1.04 19.56
N ALA A 113 -7.76 -0.24 19.86
CA ALA A 113 -7.33 -0.80 21.13
C ALA A 113 -5.88 -1.29 21.07
N GLU A 114 -4.98 -0.65 21.85
CA GLU A 114 -3.64 -1.18 22.07
C GLU A 114 -3.72 -2.31 23.09
N VAL A 115 -3.66 -3.54 22.59
CA VAL A 115 -3.74 -4.79 23.34
C VAL A 115 -2.42 -5.54 23.17
N SER A 116 -1.70 -5.78 24.27
CA SER A 116 -0.41 -6.48 24.21
C SER A 116 -0.51 -7.85 23.51
N THR A 117 0.58 -8.27 22.91
CA THR A 117 0.64 -9.60 22.28
C THR A 117 0.37 -10.71 23.30
N GLY A 118 -0.40 -11.72 22.91
CA GLY A 118 -0.76 -12.83 23.80
C GLY A 118 -1.95 -12.56 24.73
N GLU A 119 -2.58 -11.39 24.67
CA GLU A 119 -3.77 -11.05 25.47
C GLU A 119 -5.10 -11.53 24.84
N GLY A 120 -5.05 -12.36 23.80
CA GLY A 120 -6.24 -12.99 23.21
C GLY A 120 -7.07 -12.04 22.32
N LYS A 121 -6.43 -11.30 21.42
CA LYS A 121 -7.11 -10.40 20.47
C LYS A 121 -8.23 -11.10 19.69
N THR A 122 -8.01 -12.33 19.25
CA THR A 122 -9.02 -13.13 18.53
C THR A 122 -10.32 -13.31 19.32
N LEU A 123 -10.20 -13.54 20.64
CA LEU A 123 -11.38 -13.67 21.52
C LEU A 123 -12.03 -12.30 21.77
N ILE A 124 -11.23 -11.22 21.92
CA ILE A 124 -11.74 -9.84 22.08
C ILE A 124 -12.61 -9.45 20.88
N ALA A 125 -12.21 -9.81 19.67
CA ALA A 125 -12.92 -9.52 18.43
C ALA A 125 -14.37 -10.01 18.44
N THR A 126 -14.68 -11.09 19.18
CA THR A 126 -16.01 -11.67 19.23
C THR A 126 -17.06 -10.72 19.82
N LEU A 127 -16.65 -9.84 20.74
CA LEU A 127 -17.53 -8.92 21.45
C LEU A 127 -18.12 -7.84 20.53
N PRO A 128 -17.30 -6.99 19.86
CA PRO A 128 -17.80 -5.98 18.94
C PRO A 128 -18.39 -6.59 17.68
N ALA A 129 -17.87 -7.73 17.19
CA ALA A 129 -18.40 -8.41 16.03
C ALA A 129 -19.82 -8.90 16.28
N TYR A 130 -20.07 -9.59 17.42
CA TYR A 130 -21.42 -10.00 17.80
C TYR A 130 -22.37 -8.80 17.85
N MET A 131 -21.99 -7.72 18.56
CA MET A 131 -22.87 -6.56 18.72
C MET A 131 -23.21 -5.88 17.39
N ASN A 132 -22.22 -5.74 16.48
CA ASN A 132 -22.48 -5.14 15.18
C ASN A 132 -23.23 -6.08 14.22
N ALA A 133 -23.08 -7.40 14.33
CA ALA A 133 -23.85 -8.38 13.59
C ALA A 133 -25.35 -8.35 13.92
N LEU A 134 -25.73 -7.91 15.12
CA LEU A 134 -27.14 -7.77 15.50
C LEU A 134 -27.93 -6.79 14.61
N PHE A 135 -27.25 -5.85 13.94
CA PHE A 135 -27.89 -4.92 13.00
C PHE A 135 -28.28 -5.56 11.68
N GLY A 136 -27.81 -6.78 11.37
CA GLY A 136 -28.12 -7.48 10.12
C GLY A 136 -27.48 -6.87 8.85
N ARG A 137 -26.55 -5.91 8.99
CA ARG A 137 -25.94 -5.17 7.88
C ARG A 137 -24.56 -5.67 7.46
N GLY A 138 -24.08 -6.77 8.08
CA GLY A 138 -22.77 -7.37 7.84
C GLY A 138 -21.68 -6.80 8.74
N CYS A 139 -20.85 -7.72 9.22
CA CYS A 139 -19.67 -7.42 10.01
C CYS A 139 -18.46 -8.04 9.33
N TYR A 140 -17.47 -7.24 8.98
CA TYR A 140 -16.21 -7.68 8.38
C TYR A 140 -15.13 -7.73 9.45
N ILE A 141 -14.29 -8.77 9.41
CA ILE A 141 -13.09 -8.85 10.26
C ILE A 141 -11.89 -9.04 9.34
N ALA A 142 -11.09 -7.97 9.23
CA ALA A 142 -9.89 -7.97 8.39
C ALA A 142 -8.69 -8.52 9.16
N THR A 143 -8.01 -9.51 8.59
CA THR A 143 -6.81 -10.15 9.11
C THR A 143 -5.63 -9.95 8.16
N VAL A 144 -4.41 -10.23 8.62
CA VAL A 144 -3.19 -10.01 7.83
C VAL A 144 -2.89 -11.14 6.82
N ASN A 145 -3.51 -12.32 6.95
CA ASN A 145 -3.35 -13.40 5.97
C ASN A 145 -4.55 -14.36 5.97
N GLU A 146 -4.65 -15.17 4.91
CA GLU A 146 -5.75 -16.11 4.71
C GLU A 146 -5.80 -17.22 5.76
N TYR A 147 -4.65 -17.69 6.23
CA TYR A 147 -4.58 -18.71 7.28
C TYR A 147 -5.27 -18.23 8.55
N LEU A 148 -5.02 -17.00 8.98
CA LEU A 148 -5.67 -16.41 10.14
C LEU A 148 -7.16 -16.20 9.90
N ALA A 149 -7.56 -15.75 8.71
CA ALA A 149 -8.97 -15.62 8.37
C ALA A 149 -9.71 -16.94 8.48
N LYS A 150 -9.16 -18.01 7.92
CA LYS A 150 -9.69 -19.38 8.01
C LYS A 150 -9.70 -19.89 9.44
N ARG A 151 -8.57 -19.82 10.14
CA ARG A 151 -8.42 -20.29 11.52
C ARG A 151 -9.42 -19.62 12.46
N ASP A 152 -9.45 -18.29 12.43
CA ASP A 152 -10.22 -17.51 13.39
C ASP A 152 -11.73 -17.56 13.09
N SER A 153 -12.13 -17.63 11.82
CA SER A 153 -13.53 -17.85 11.44
C SER A 153 -14.04 -19.21 11.92
N GLN A 154 -13.25 -20.28 11.81
CA GLN A 154 -13.62 -21.61 12.26
C GLN A 154 -13.62 -21.70 13.78
N TRP A 155 -12.63 -21.12 14.44
CA TRP A 155 -12.51 -21.18 15.88
C TRP A 155 -13.58 -20.33 16.56
N MET A 156 -13.69 -19.04 16.24
CA MET A 156 -14.70 -18.15 16.81
C MET A 156 -16.10 -18.41 16.24
N GLY A 157 -16.18 -19.02 15.07
CA GLY A 157 -17.43 -19.49 14.47
C GLY A 157 -18.23 -20.43 15.38
N ALA A 158 -17.56 -21.28 16.17
CA ALA A 158 -18.22 -22.10 17.16
C ALA A 158 -19.00 -21.27 18.21
N LEU A 159 -18.42 -20.14 18.63
CA LEU A 159 -19.06 -19.20 19.55
C LEU A 159 -20.25 -18.48 18.89
N TYR A 160 -20.04 -17.97 17.66
CA TYR A 160 -21.10 -17.27 16.93
C TYR A 160 -22.29 -18.20 16.60
N ASN A 161 -22.00 -19.43 16.17
CA ASN A 161 -23.03 -20.42 15.88
C ASN A 161 -23.86 -20.76 17.12
N MET A 162 -23.23 -20.89 18.31
CA MET A 162 -23.92 -21.08 19.57
C MET A 162 -24.87 -19.94 19.91
N LEU A 163 -24.52 -18.72 19.45
CA LEU A 163 -25.34 -17.51 19.63
C LEU A 163 -26.37 -17.33 18.50
N GLY A 164 -26.44 -18.22 17.53
CA GLY A 164 -27.38 -18.15 16.39
C GLY A 164 -26.97 -17.15 15.30
N LEU A 165 -25.66 -16.86 15.15
CA LEU A 165 -25.11 -16.06 14.07
C LEU A 165 -24.28 -16.90 13.13
N SER A 166 -24.37 -16.63 11.84
CA SER A 166 -23.55 -17.25 10.80
C SER A 166 -22.16 -16.59 10.70
N CYS A 167 -21.14 -17.42 10.46
CA CYS A 167 -19.77 -16.96 10.30
C CYS A 167 -19.13 -17.67 9.09
N ALA A 168 -18.45 -16.91 8.25
CA ALA A 168 -17.74 -17.42 7.09
C ALA A 168 -16.42 -16.67 6.87
N TYR A 169 -15.60 -17.14 5.92
CA TYR A 169 -14.40 -16.45 5.49
C TYR A 169 -14.28 -16.42 3.98
N VAL A 170 -13.60 -15.39 3.47
CA VAL A 170 -13.27 -15.24 2.05
C VAL A 170 -11.76 -15.39 1.87
N TYR A 171 -11.37 -15.95 0.71
CA TYR A 171 -10.00 -16.20 0.32
C TYR A 171 -9.81 -16.02 -1.19
N ALA A 172 -8.57 -15.89 -1.62
CA ALA A 172 -8.23 -15.75 -3.03
C ALA A 172 -8.70 -16.98 -3.83
N ASN A 173 -9.09 -16.77 -5.10
CA ASN A 173 -9.54 -17.81 -6.03
C ASN A 173 -10.80 -18.60 -5.59
N GLN A 174 -11.55 -18.09 -4.62
CA GLN A 174 -12.87 -18.64 -4.28
C GLN A 174 -13.89 -18.29 -5.38
N SER A 175 -14.83 -19.21 -5.68
CA SER A 175 -15.88 -18.93 -6.66
C SER A 175 -16.78 -17.77 -6.22
N ASP A 176 -17.33 -17.02 -7.18
CA ASP A 176 -18.21 -15.88 -6.87
C ASP A 176 -19.44 -16.30 -6.07
N ASP A 177 -20.01 -17.49 -6.35
CA ASP A 177 -21.16 -18.02 -5.59
C ASP A 177 -20.78 -18.34 -4.14
N ASP A 178 -19.57 -18.88 -3.91
CA ASP A 178 -19.07 -19.11 -2.56
C ASP A 178 -18.78 -17.81 -1.83
N LYS A 179 -18.21 -16.82 -2.54
CA LYS A 179 -18.01 -15.47 -1.98
C LYS A 179 -19.33 -14.80 -1.63
N LYS A 180 -20.34 -14.85 -2.50
CA LYS A 180 -21.68 -14.34 -2.20
C LYS A 180 -22.25 -14.97 -0.92
N ARG A 181 -22.12 -16.28 -0.77
CA ARG A 181 -22.54 -16.97 0.46
C ARG A 181 -21.75 -16.54 1.68
N ALA A 182 -20.43 -16.36 1.54
CA ALA A 182 -19.58 -15.92 2.64
C ALA A 182 -19.88 -14.48 3.07
N TYR A 183 -20.09 -13.56 2.13
CA TYR A 183 -20.49 -12.18 2.43
C TYR A 183 -21.93 -12.08 2.94
N ALA A 184 -22.80 -13.02 2.63
CA ALA A 184 -24.16 -13.08 3.18
C ALA A 184 -24.20 -13.52 4.65
N ALA A 185 -23.12 -14.11 5.20
CA ALA A 185 -23.01 -14.43 6.62
C ALA A 185 -23.09 -13.20 7.52
N ASP A 186 -23.55 -13.33 8.77
CA ASP A 186 -23.60 -12.22 9.73
C ASP A 186 -22.20 -11.63 9.99
N ILE A 187 -21.16 -12.49 10.01
CA ILE A 187 -19.76 -12.14 10.24
C ILE A 187 -18.90 -12.79 9.16
N THR A 188 -18.11 -11.98 8.47
CA THR A 188 -17.21 -12.42 7.40
C THR A 188 -15.77 -12.09 7.71
N TYR A 189 -14.92 -13.12 7.80
CA TYR A 189 -13.47 -12.97 7.92
C TYR A 189 -12.81 -12.92 6.55
N GLY A 190 -11.71 -12.18 6.42
CA GLY A 190 -10.94 -12.12 5.19
C GLY A 190 -9.66 -11.30 5.38
N THR A 191 -8.83 -11.25 4.35
CA THR A 191 -7.70 -10.33 4.33
C THR A 191 -8.16 -8.94 3.90
N SER A 192 -7.44 -7.90 4.35
CA SER A 192 -7.64 -6.52 3.89
C SER A 192 -7.58 -6.40 2.37
N SER A 193 -6.64 -7.12 1.77
CA SER A 193 -6.43 -7.15 0.32
C SER A 193 -7.60 -7.79 -0.41
N GLU A 194 -8.10 -8.95 0.06
CA GLU A 194 -9.19 -9.66 -0.60
C GLU A 194 -10.50 -8.87 -0.55
N PHE A 195 -10.81 -8.26 0.59
CA PHE A 195 -11.95 -7.35 0.70
C PHE A 195 -11.87 -6.19 -0.28
N GLY A 196 -10.70 -5.59 -0.44
CA GLY A 196 -10.49 -4.50 -1.37
C GLY A 196 -10.51 -4.94 -2.84
N PHE A 197 -9.95 -6.11 -3.16
CA PHE A 197 -10.00 -6.67 -4.51
C PHE A 197 -11.43 -7.08 -4.91
N ASP A 198 -12.19 -7.66 -4.00
CA ASP A 198 -13.60 -7.96 -4.27
C ASP A 198 -14.41 -6.70 -4.51
N TYR A 199 -14.16 -5.61 -3.74
CA TYR A 199 -14.75 -4.31 -4.02
C TYR A 199 -14.42 -3.79 -5.41
N LEU A 200 -13.16 -3.89 -5.82
CA LEU A 200 -12.74 -3.46 -7.14
C LEU A 200 -13.39 -4.32 -8.24
N ARG A 201 -13.43 -5.65 -8.07
CA ARG A 201 -14.08 -6.58 -9.01
C ARG A 201 -15.58 -6.28 -9.15
N ASP A 202 -16.27 -6.11 -8.04
CA ASP A 202 -17.70 -5.77 -8.01
C ASP A 202 -18.04 -4.49 -8.78
N ASN A 203 -17.07 -3.56 -8.85
CA ASN A 203 -17.29 -2.25 -9.46
C ASN A 203 -16.58 -2.05 -10.81
N SER A 204 -15.80 -3.02 -11.28
CA SER A 204 -15.09 -2.91 -12.57
C SER A 204 -15.46 -4.00 -13.57
N SER A 205 -15.94 -5.17 -13.13
CA SER A 205 -16.16 -6.33 -14.01
C SER A 205 -17.57 -6.89 -14.00
N THR A 206 -18.45 -6.47 -13.07
CA THR A 206 -19.82 -6.94 -13.01
C THR A 206 -20.72 -6.22 -14.00
N SER A 207 -21.66 -6.96 -14.59
CA SER A 207 -22.65 -6.42 -15.56
C SER A 207 -24.04 -6.23 -14.95
N GLU A 208 -24.35 -6.92 -13.87
CA GLU A 208 -25.63 -6.84 -13.16
C GLU A 208 -25.36 -6.64 -11.65
N ILE A 209 -26.28 -5.96 -10.95
CA ILE A 209 -26.13 -5.76 -9.49
C ILE A 209 -26.15 -7.10 -8.75
N SER A 210 -26.89 -8.08 -9.27
CA SER A 210 -26.94 -9.45 -8.73
C SER A 210 -25.60 -10.18 -8.78
N ASP A 211 -24.66 -9.73 -9.63
CA ASP A 211 -23.34 -10.36 -9.77
C ASP A 211 -22.38 -9.90 -8.69
N LYS A 212 -22.61 -8.75 -8.07
CA LYS A 212 -21.80 -8.28 -6.96
C LYS A 212 -21.77 -9.28 -5.82
N VAL A 213 -20.57 -9.55 -5.30
CA VAL A 213 -20.40 -10.52 -4.21
C VAL A 213 -20.52 -9.86 -2.85
N GLN A 214 -20.10 -8.61 -2.72
CA GLN A 214 -20.15 -7.86 -1.46
C GLN A 214 -21.51 -7.24 -1.22
N ARG A 215 -21.88 -7.16 0.04
CA ARG A 215 -22.96 -6.30 0.53
C ARG A 215 -22.39 -5.02 1.16
N GLY A 216 -23.21 -4.09 1.60
CA GLY A 216 -22.78 -2.79 2.11
C GLY A 216 -21.69 -2.82 3.19
N PHE A 217 -21.01 -1.70 3.39
CA PHE A 217 -19.88 -1.53 4.29
C PHE A 217 -20.32 -0.90 5.63
N PHE A 218 -20.88 -1.72 6.52
CA PHE A 218 -21.41 -1.23 7.79
C PHE A 218 -20.32 -1.16 8.87
N TYR A 219 -19.70 -2.31 9.22
CA TYR A 219 -18.69 -2.39 10.26
C TYR A 219 -17.51 -3.23 9.83
N CYS A 220 -16.31 -2.72 10.06
CA CYS A 220 -15.09 -3.49 9.90
C CYS A 220 -14.22 -3.43 11.15
N LEU A 221 -13.86 -4.60 11.67
CA LEU A 221 -12.84 -4.77 12.70
C LEU A 221 -11.52 -5.17 12.04
N ILE A 222 -10.46 -4.41 12.30
CA ILE A 222 -9.15 -4.61 11.71
C ILE A 222 -8.23 -5.20 12.78
N ASP A 223 -7.85 -6.48 12.61
CA ASP A 223 -6.81 -7.09 13.45
C ASP A 223 -5.43 -6.71 12.94
N GLU A 224 -4.50 -6.51 13.86
CA GLU A 224 -3.17 -5.95 13.57
C GLU A 224 -3.28 -4.64 12.75
N ALA A 225 -4.09 -3.71 13.25
CA ALA A 225 -4.46 -2.48 12.55
C ALA A 225 -3.25 -1.62 12.13
N ASP A 226 -2.15 -1.66 12.86
CA ASP A 226 -0.92 -0.97 12.50
C ASP A 226 -0.24 -1.57 11.26
N SER A 227 -0.35 -2.88 11.05
CA SER A 227 0.14 -3.49 9.81
C SER A 227 -0.69 -3.07 8.60
N ILE A 228 -1.99 -3.22 8.72
CA ILE A 228 -2.92 -3.00 7.60
C ILE A 228 -3.04 -1.52 7.28
N LEU A 229 -3.29 -0.68 8.29
CA LEU A 229 -3.60 0.74 8.09
C LEU A 229 -2.37 1.65 7.99
N ILE A 230 -1.20 1.18 8.43
CA ILE A 230 0.04 1.96 8.41
C ILE A 230 1.07 1.36 7.45
N ASP A 231 1.46 0.07 7.64
CA ASP A 231 2.54 -0.52 6.83
C ASP A 231 2.11 -0.83 5.41
N GLU A 232 0.97 -1.52 5.23
CA GLU A 232 0.43 -1.89 3.92
C GLU A 232 -0.18 -0.69 3.19
N ALA A 233 -0.59 0.35 3.93
CA ALA A 233 -1.23 1.55 3.37
C ALA A 233 -0.27 2.49 2.60
N ARG A 234 0.93 2.03 2.26
CA ARG A 234 1.91 2.72 1.40
C ARG A 234 1.65 2.48 -0.09
N THR A 235 0.99 1.40 -0.42
CA THR A 235 0.67 1.02 -1.79
C THR A 235 -0.84 0.83 -1.95
N PRO A 236 -1.44 1.30 -3.05
CA PRO A 236 -2.84 1.04 -3.34
C PRO A 236 -3.05 -0.44 -3.73
N LEU A 237 -4.29 -0.88 -3.66
CA LEU A 237 -4.73 -2.13 -4.29
C LEU A 237 -5.00 -1.83 -5.77
N ILE A 238 -4.46 -2.65 -6.65
CA ILE A 238 -4.55 -2.45 -8.09
C ILE A 238 -4.97 -3.75 -8.74
N ILE A 239 -5.98 -3.68 -9.60
CA ILE A 239 -6.30 -4.73 -10.56
C ILE A 239 -5.80 -4.27 -11.91
N SER A 240 -4.88 -5.01 -12.48
CA SER A 240 -4.35 -4.77 -13.81
C SER A 240 -4.62 -5.97 -14.71
N GLY A 241 -4.69 -5.74 -15.99
CA GLY A 241 -4.82 -6.78 -17.02
C GLY A 241 -4.03 -6.40 -18.25
N GLU A 242 -3.85 -7.37 -19.14
CA GLU A 242 -3.12 -7.15 -20.39
C GLU A 242 -3.80 -6.07 -21.24
N ASP A 243 -3.00 -5.17 -21.80
CA ASP A 243 -3.49 -4.19 -22.75
C ASP A 243 -3.58 -4.86 -24.14
N GLU A 244 -4.80 -5.00 -24.63
CA GLU A 244 -5.06 -5.56 -25.97
C GLU A 244 -4.49 -4.67 -27.10
N ASP A 245 -4.28 -3.38 -26.83
CA ASP A 245 -3.73 -2.37 -27.76
C ASP A 245 -2.22 -2.13 -27.56
N ALA A 246 -1.53 -2.97 -26.74
CA ALA A 246 -0.11 -2.79 -26.43
C ALA A 246 0.75 -2.80 -27.69
N GLY A 247 1.34 -1.67 -28.02
CA GLY A 247 2.29 -1.49 -29.10
C GLY A 247 3.57 -2.30 -28.91
N ALA A 248 4.48 -2.25 -29.89
CA ALA A 248 5.78 -2.93 -29.82
C ALA A 248 6.54 -2.54 -28.55
N ASN A 249 7.12 -3.56 -27.88
CA ASN A 249 7.91 -3.41 -26.67
C ASN A 249 9.00 -2.32 -26.80
N PRO A 250 8.91 -1.21 -26.06
CA PRO A 250 9.85 -0.09 -26.21
C PRO A 250 11.25 -0.39 -25.65
N PHE A 251 11.41 -1.49 -24.90
CA PHE A 251 12.65 -1.79 -24.18
C PHE A 251 13.71 -2.48 -25.04
N SER A 252 13.34 -3.23 -26.08
CA SER A 252 14.28 -4.03 -26.89
C SER A 252 15.42 -3.20 -27.47
N ASP A 253 15.10 -2.01 -27.98
CA ASP A 253 16.06 -1.10 -28.60
C ASP A 253 16.83 -0.24 -27.60
N LEU A 254 16.33 -0.14 -26.36
CA LEU A 254 16.86 0.74 -25.32
C LEU A 254 17.83 0.04 -24.37
N LEU A 255 17.83 -1.30 -24.30
CA LEU A 255 18.71 -2.06 -23.40
C LEU A 255 20.19 -1.81 -23.66
N ALA A 256 20.64 -1.97 -24.90
CA ALA A 256 22.05 -1.80 -25.24
C ALA A 256 22.56 -0.37 -25.00
N PRO A 257 21.82 0.71 -25.31
CA PRO A 257 22.20 2.06 -24.92
C PRO A 257 22.30 2.27 -23.40
N ILE A 258 21.36 1.72 -22.62
CA ILE A 258 21.38 1.83 -21.15
C ILE A 258 22.58 1.08 -20.55
N GLU A 259 22.85 -0.15 -21.00
CA GLU A 259 24.02 -0.90 -20.55
C GLU A 259 25.32 -0.12 -20.80
N ARG A 260 25.45 0.50 -21.98
CA ARG A 260 26.63 1.33 -22.30
C ARG A 260 26.76 2.54 -21.39
N ILE A 261 25.66 3.24 -21.06
CA ILE A 261 25.74 4.42 -20.22
C ILE A 261 26.04 4.05 -18.75
N VAL A 262 25.49 2.94 -18.26
CA VAL A 262 25.80 2.39 -16.94
C VAL A 262 27.27 1.98 -16.85
N ASP A 263 27.78 1.29 -17.86
CA ASP A 263 29.19 0.92 -17.98
C ASP A 263 30.11 2.15 -18.04
N SER A 264 29.72 3.17 -18.81
CA SER A 264 30.48 4.41 -18.92
C SER A 264 30.54 5.14 -17.59
N GLN A 265 29.44 5.19 -16.85
CA GLN A 265 29.39 5.73 -15.50
C GLN A 265 30.28 4.94 -14.53
N GLN A 266 30.27 3.62 -14.58
CA GLN A 266 31.12 2.78 -13.73
C GLN A 266 32.60 3.02 -14.02
N LYS A 267 32.99 3.13 -15.29
CA LYS A 267 34.35 3.45 -15.71
C LYS A 267 34.78 4.85 -15.22
N LEU A 268 33.90 5.83 -15.36
CA LEU A 268 34.15 7.19 -14.88
C LEU A 268 34.31 7.21 -13.35
N CYS A 269 33.45 6.51 -12.62
CA CYS A 269 33.59 6.35 -11.17
C CYS A 269 34.91 5.68 -10.77
N ALA A 270 35.35 4.67 -11.53
CA ALA A 270 36.61 4.00 -11.28
C ALA A 270 37.81 4.92 -11.51
N GLN A 271 37.79 5.73 -12.59
CA GLN A 271 38.83 6.73 -12.88
C GLN A 271 38.94 7.80 -11.76
N LEU A 272 37.77 8.33 -11.34
CA LEU A 272 37.73 9.33 -10.26
C LEU A 272 38.21 8.74 -8.92
N ALA A 273 37.84 7.49 -8.63
CA ALA A 273 38.29 6.80 -7.42
C ALA A 273 39.81 6.52 -7.45
N GLU A 274 40.37 6.17 -8.60
CA GLU A 274 41.83 5.95 -8.73
C GLU A 274 42.61 7.25 -8.68
N LYS A 275 42.11 8.34 -9.31
CA LYS A 275 42.66 9.70 -9.16
C LYS A 275 42.72 10.08 -7.68
N PHE A 276 41.66 9.81 -6.93
CA PHE A 276 41.65 10.08 -5.48
C PHE A 276 42.69 9.24 -4.73
N ARG A 277 42.76 7.92 -4.98
CA ARG A 277 43.72 7.02 -4.33
C ARG A 277 45.19 7.41 -4.62
N ARG A 278 45.44 7.88 -5.84
CA ARG A 278 46.79 8.37 -6.21
C ARG A 278 47.15 9.60 -5.42
N ALA A 279 46.23 10.58 -5.37
CA ALA A 279 46.47 11.82 -4.57
C ALA A 279 46.59 11.50 -3.07
N GLU A 280 45.86 10.50 -2.55
CA GLU A 280 45.97 10.02 -1.18
C GLU A 280 47.36 9.40 -0.89
N ARG A 281 47.91 8.59 -1.78
CA ARG A 281 49.24 7.99 -1.65
C ARG A 281 50.35 9.05 -1.71
N GLU A 282 50.15 10.09 -2.51
CA GLU A 282 51.09 11.20 -2.65
C GLU A 282 50.94 12.28 -1.56
N ASN A 283 50.06 12.11 -0.57
CA ASN A 283 49.69 13.11 0.45
C ASN A 283 49.25 14.48 -0.14
N ALA A 284 48.68 14.49 -1.35
CA ALA A 284 48.35 15.69 -2.12
C ALA A 284 46.83 15.85 -2.28
N LEU A 285 46.04 15.54 -1.25
CA LEU A 285 44.59 15.63 -1.27
C LEU A 285 44.09 17.08 -1.31
N THR A 286 43.45 17.46 -2.40
CA THR A 286 42.83 18.78 -2.63
C THR A 286 41.30 18.72 -2.46
N ASP A 287 40.65 19.89 -2.43
CA ASP A 287 39.20 19.98 -2.40
C ASP A 287 38.56 19.42 -3.69
N GLU A 288 39.27 19.52 -4.82
CA GLU A 288 38.86 18.96 -6.10
C GLU A 288 38.71 17.41 -6.01
N ASN A 289 39.67 16.74 -5.34
CA ASN A 289 39.57 15.29 -5.11
C ASN A 289 38.34 14.92 -4.29
N PHE A 290 37.99 15.72 -3.30
CA PHE A 290 36.76 15.50 -2.52
C PHE A 290 35.49 15.81 -3.31
N ASN A 291 35.50 16.79 -4.20
CA ASN A 291 34.43 17.04 -5.16
C ASN A 291 34.26 15.84 -6.11
N ASP A 292 35.33 15.19 -6.56
CA ASP A 292 35.27 13.97 -7.36
C ASP A 292 34.64 12.82 -6.55
N LEU A 293 34.92 12.66 -5.26
CA LEU A 293 34.19 11.69 -4.42
C LEU A 293 32.71 12.05 -4.24
N TYR A 294 32.40 13.35 -4.16
CA TYR A 294 31.01 13.78 -4.08
C TYR A 294 30.22 13.48 -5.36
N LYS A 295 30.83 13.60 -6.54
CA LYS A 295 30.27 13.16 -7.83
C LYS A 295 29.89 11.66 -7.76
N ILE A 296 30.85 10.80 -7.37
CA ILE A 296 30.59 9.36 -7.24
C ILE A 296 29.45 9.09 -6.27
N TYR A 297 29.46 9.74 -5.10
CA TYR A 297 28.43 9.55 -4.07
C TYR A 297 27.03 9.96 -4.55
N SER A 298 26.92 11.11 -5.21
CA SER A 298 25.63 11.65 -5.65
C SER A 298 25.02 10.86 -6.84
N CYS A 299 25.86 10.12 -7.57
CA CYS A 299 25.46 9.44 -8.78
C CYS A 299 25.48 7.90 -8.68
N SER A 300 26.33 7.38 -7.81
CA SER A 300 26.45 5.92 -7.57
C SER A 300 26.77 5.65 -6.09
N PRO A 301 25.82 5.87 -5.18
CA PRO A 301 26.07 5.81 -3.73
C PRO A 301 26.53 4.42 -3.24
N ARG A 302 26.19 3.35 -3.95
CA ARG A 302 26.62 1.96 -3.67
C ARG A 302 27.95 1.57 -4.30
N ASN A 303 28.68 2.52 -4.91
CA ASN A 303 29.96 2.21 -5.57
C ASN A 303 30.96 1.62 -4.58
N ARG A 304 31.43 0.39 -4.87
CA ARG A 304 32.33 -0.38 -3.99
C ARG A 304 33.65 0.35 -3.72
N GLN A 305 34.19 1.06 -4.70
CA GLN A 305 35.46 1.80 -4.57
C GLN A 305 35.29 3.02 -3.66
N LEU A 306 34.18 3.76 -3.81
CA LEU A 306 33.83 4.86 -2.90
C LEU A 306 33.72 4.35 -1.46
N LEU A 307 32.98 3.25 -1.25
CA LEU A 307 32.81 2.68 0.08
C LEU A 307 34.16 2.22 0.70
N GLN A 308 35.09 1.71 -0.13
CA GLN A 308 36.43 1.37 0.34
C GLN A 308 37.25 2.62 0.72
N ILE A 309 37.23 3.68 -0.09
CA ILE A 309 37.91 4.94 0.20
C ILE A 309 37.37 5.56 1.50
N LEU A 310 36.07 5.56 1.67
CA LEU A 310 35.43 6.09 2.88
C LEU A 310 35.64 5.24 4.14
N LYS A 311 36.33 4.10 4.05
CA LYS A 311 36.80 3.37 5.24
C LYS A 311 37.92 4.11 5.96
N ASN A 312 38.68 4.97 5.28
CA ASN A 312 39.67 5.84 5.92
C ASN A 312 38.96 6.96 6.71
N GLY A 313 39.17 6.99 8.03
CA GLY A 313 38.46 7.90 8.94
C GLY A 313 38.75 9.39 8.67
N GLY A 314 39.98 9.73 8.29
CA GLY A 314 40.35 11.10 7.94
C GLY A 314 39.66 11.60 6.68
N VAL A 315 39.67 10.78 5.63
CA VAL A 315 38.97 11.06 4.35
C VAL A 315 37.47 11.20 4.58
N ARG A 316 36.89 10.27 5.33
CA ARG A 316 35.47 10.28 5.62
C ARG A 316 35.00 11.52 6.34
N LYS A 317 35.75 11.97 7.37
CA LYS A 317 35.39 13.17 8.14
C LYS A 317 35.38 14.43 7.29
N ARG A 318 36.35 14.57 6.38
CA ARG A 318 36.40 15.69 5.43
C ARG A 318 35.28 15.58 4.39
N PHE A 319 34.99 14.36 3.93
CA PHE A 319 33.89 14.10 2.97
C PHE A 319 32.51 14.39 3.56
N GLU A 320 32.23 14.01 4.81
CA GLU A 320 30.95 14.30 5.46
C GLU A 320 30.76 15.81 5.69
N ARG A 321 31.85 16.57 5.99
CA ARG A 321 31.78 18.03 6.02
C ARG A 321 31.43 18.62 4.66
N LEU A 322 32.05 18.12 3.59
CA LEU A 322 31.74 18.54 2.23
C LEU A 322 30.29 18.29 1.90
N LYS A 323 29.78 17.10 2.25
CA LYS A 323 28.39 16.71 2.02
C LYS A 323 27.38 17.62 2.74
N LEU A 324 27.68 18.01 3.99
CA LEU A 324 26.88 18.99 4.73
C LEU A 324 26.92 20.36 4.06
N ASN A 325 28.12 20.80 3.63
CA ASN A 325 28.28 22.07 2.91
C ASN A 325 27.50 22.06 1.58
N MET A 326 27.53 20.96 0.82
CA MET A 326 26.79 20.83 -0.44
C MET A 326 25.27 20.76 -0.27
N ALA A 327 24.79 20.41 0.92
CA ALA A 327 23.38 20.42 1.26
C ALA A 327 22.85 21.83 1.62
N ALA A 328 23.72 22.78 1.88
CA ALA A 328 23.36 24.18 2.18
C ALA A 328 22.83 24.91 0.93
N ASP A 329 21.85 25.78 1.12
CA ASP A 329 21.17 26.48 0.01
C ASP A 329 22.13 27.28 -0.89
N CYS A 330 23.18 27.86 -0.33
CA CYS A 330 24.19 28.62 -1.07
C CYS A 330 25.03 27.77 -2.02
N ASN A 331 25.10 26.45 -1.83
CA ASN A 331 25.94 25.54 -2.62
C ASN A 331 25.11 24.62 -3.56
N LYS A 332 23.80 24.79 -3.66
CA LYS A 332 22.94 23.99 -4.54
C LYS A 332 23.36 24.05 -6.00
N VAL A 333 23.79 25.22 -6.48
CA VAL A 333 24.28 25.39 -7.87
C VAL A 333 25.54 24.55 -8.10
N LEU A 334 26.54 24.66 -7.21
CA LEU A 334 27.76 23.86 -7.31
C LEU A 334 27.48 22.35 -7.22
N ALA A 335 26.58 21.93 -6.32
CA ALA A 335 26.17 20.55 -6.19
C ALA A 335 25.49 20.03 -7.47
N HIS A 336 24.73 20.89 -8.17
CA HIS A 336 24.11 20.58 -9.46
C HIS A 336 25.16 20.46 -10.57
N GLU A 337 26.06 21.40 -10.69
CA GLU A 337 27.17 21.39 -11.66
C GLU A 337 28.05 20.14 -11.51
N LEU A 338 28.39 19.75 -10.26
CA LEU A 338 29.14 18.54 -10.00
C LEU A 338 28.40 17.27 -10.47
N LYS A 339 27.06 17.21 -10.32
CA LYS A 339 26.25 16.10 -10.83
C LYS A 339 26.21 16.06 -12.35
N ASN A 340 26.17 17.22 -13.02
CA ASN A 340 26.14 17.31 -14.48
C ASN A 340 27.43 16.81 -15.14
N GLY A 341 28.52 16.70 -14.39
CA GLY A 341 29.75 16.04 -14.84
C GLY A 341 29.71 14.50 -14.87
N MET A 342 28.57 13.90 -14.50
CA MET A 342 28.32 12.46 -14.53
C MET A 342 27.20 12.17 -15.53
N TYR A 343 26.98 10.91 -15.93
CA TYR A 343 25.95 10.56 -16.91
C TYR A 343 24.54 10.52 -16.31
N TYR A 344 24.42 10.10 -15.04
CA TYR A 344 23.14 10.06 -14.33
C TYR A 344 23.34 10.27 -12.84
N ALA A 345 22.27 10.67 -12.14
CA ALA A 345 22.21 10.76 -10.70
C ALA A 345 21.20 9.74 -10.16
N ALA A 346 21.58 9.02 -9.10
CA ALA A 346 20.72 8.03 -8.43
C ALA A 346 20.51 8.40 -6.95
N ASN A 347 19.25 8.41 -6.53
CA ASN A 347 18.86 8.69 -5.16
C ASN A 347 18.20 7.46 -4.53
N GLU A 348 18.92 6.76 -3.65
CA GLU A 348 18.42 5.57 -2.96
C GLU A 348 17.24 5.84 -2.03
N LYS A 349 17.18 7.04 -1.42
CA LYS A 349 16.13 7.38 -0.46
C LYS A 349 14.75 7.46 -1.13
N ASN A 350 14.72 8.10 -2.29
CA ASN A 350 13.50 8.32 -3.06
C ASN A 350 13.31 7.27 -4.17
N LYS A 351 14.24 6.31 -4.29
CA LYS A 351 14.23 5.31 -5.37
C LYS A 351 14.12 5.95 -6.76
N THR A 352 14.79 7.09 -7.00
CA THR A 352 14.76 7.81 -8.29
C THR A 352 16.14 7.80 -8.95
N ALA A 353 16.15 7.66 -10.27
CA ALA A 353 17.34 7.81 -11.10
C ALA A 353 17.00 8.71 -12.30
N THR A 354 17.84 9.69 -12.56
CA THR A 354 17.62 10.68 -13.61
C THR A 354 18.89 10.93 -14.43
N PHE A 355 18.75 11.15 -15.73
CA PHE A 355 19.87 11.53 -16.58
C PHE A 355 20.28 12.99 -16.30
N THR A 356 21.59 13.21 -16.31
CA THR A 356 22.18 14.56 -16.29
C THR A 356 22.27 15.09 -17.72
N GLU A 357 22.76 16.32 -17.89
CA GLU A 357 23.00 16.88 -19.22
C GLU A 357 23.97 16.03 -20.04
N LEU A 358 25.03 15.51 -19.42
CA LEU A 358 25.98 14.61 -20.08
C LEU A 358 25.30 13.31 -20.54
N GLY A 359 24.40 12.76 -19.73
CA GLY A 359 23.62 11.57 -20.06
C GLY A 359 22.60 11.81 -21.16
N GLN A 360 21.92 12.95 -21.14
CA GLN A 360 20.99 13.35 -22.19
C GLN A 360 21.70 13.52 -23.54
N ASN A 361 22.89 14.16 -23.53
CA ASN A 361 23.70 14.33 -24.74
C ASN A 361 24.20 13.00 -25.31
N PHE A 362 24.42 11.98 -24.47
CA PHE A 362 24.77 10.62 -24.91
C PHE A 362 23.70 10.01 -25.82
N PHE A 363 22.42 10.33 -25.60
CA PHE A 363 21.29 9.89 -26.43
C PHE A 363 20.94 10.86 -27.57
N GLY A 364 21.77 11.87 -27.83
CA GLY A 364 21.56 12.85 -28.92
C GLY A 364 20.71 14.04 -28.54
N GLY A 365 20.63 14.39 -27.24
CA GLY A 365 20.08 15.65 -26.68
C GLY A 365 18.64 16.02 -27.08
N SER A 366 18.35 15.99 -28.39
CA SER A 366 17.04 16.31 -28.94
C SER A 366 15.90 15.43 -28.48
N MET A 367 16.18 14.20 -28.03
CA MET A 367 15.18 13.28 -27.54
C MET A 367 14.60 13.70 -26.17
N PHE A 368 15.40 14.42 -25.36
CA PHE A 368 15.01 14.93 -24.05
C PHE A 368 14.50 16.38 -24.08
N LEU A 369 14.67 17.07 -25.23
CA LEU A 369 14.02 18.34 -25.45
C LEU A 369 12.54 18.10 -25.64
N VAL A 370 11.79 18.17 -24.57
CA VAL A 370 10.33 18.32 -24.61
C VAL A 370 10.10 19.69 -25.20
N ASN A 371 10.11 19.78 -26.52
CA ASN A 371 9.73 21.00 -27.24
C ASN A 371 8.35 21.38 -26.75
N ASP A 372 8.12 22.68 -26.60
CA ASP A 372 6.84 23.21 -26.20
C ASP A 372 5.82 22.86 -27.31
N ILE A 373 5.18 21.69 -27.16
CA ILE A 373 4.21 21.18 -28.14
C ILE A 373 3.13 22.23 -28.44
N GLU A 374 2.81 23.08 -27.45
CA GLU A 374 1.87 24.18 -27.65
C GLU A 374 2.40 25.22 -28.65
N ALA A 375 3.71 25.54 -28.58
CA ALA A 375 4.32 26.46 -29.53
C ALA A 375 4.33 25.87 -30.94
N ASP A 376 4.67 24.60 -31.08
CA ASP A 376 4.65 23.88 -32.36
C ASP A 376 3.22 23.81 -32.94
N ILE A 377 2.23 23.42 -32.15
CA ILE A 377 0.82 23.39 -32.55
C ILE A 377 0.34 24.78 -32.91
N LYS A 378 0.65 25.82 -32.14
CA LYS A 378 0.32 27.19 -32.43
C LYS A 378 0.95 27.66 -33.73
N SER A 379 2.19 27.24 -34.07
CA SER A 379 2.86 27.55 -35.33
C SER A 379 2.14 26.89 -36.51
N ILE A 380 1.77 25.61 -36.43
CA ILE A 380 1.02 24.87 -37.47
C ILE A 380 -0.34 25.50 -37.68
N LEU A 381 -1.05 25.86 -36.63
CA LEU A 381 -2.37 26.50 -36.73
C LEU A 381 -2.31 27.91 -37.38
N ARG A 382 -1.21 28.64 -37.18
CA ARG A 382 -0.96 29.98 -37.75
C ARG A 382 -0.47 29.93 -39.18
N ASP A 383 -0.01 28.81 -39.70
CA ASP A 383 0.50 28.69 -41.06
C ASP A 383 -0.65 28.86 -42.06
N LYS A 384 -0.57 29.95 -42.85
CA LYS A 384 -1.56 30.29 -43.87
C LYS A 384 -1.41 29.50 -45.17
N SER A 385 -0.34 28.73 -45.31
CA SER A 385 -0.08 27.92 -46.52
C SER A 385 -0.79 26.57 -46.50
N MET A 386 -1.31 26.14 -45.36
CA MET A 386 -1.99 24.86 -45.17
C MET A 386 -3.50 25.04 -45.06
N ASP A 387 -4.24 24.17 -45.72
CA ASP A 387 -5.70 24.05 -45.58
C ASP A 387 -6.08 23.34 -44.26
N ALA A 388 -7.33 23.49 -43.82
CA ALA A 388 -7.77 22.97 -42.52
C ALA A 388 -7.57 21.45 -42.35
N PRO A 389 -7.82 20.54 -43.30
CA PRO A 389 -7.54 19.13 -43.19
C PRO A 389 -6.05 18.85 -42.98
N ARG A 390 -5.17 19.47 -43.76
CA ARG A 390 -3.70 19.28 -43.64
C ARG A 390 -3.15 19.79 -42.31
N LYS A 391 -3.71 20.91 -41.79
CA LYS A 391 -3.38 21.38 -40.44
C LYS A 391 -3.73 20.35 -39.38
N ASN A 392 -4.91 19.75 -39.43
CA ASN A 392 -5.35 18.75 -38.46
C ASN A 392 -4.47 17.50 -38.53
N ASP A 393 -4.12 17.04 -39.74
CA ASP A 393 -3.22 15.91 -39.91
C ASP A 393 -1.80 16.21 -39.37
N ALA A 394 -1.28 17.41 -39.62
CA ALA A 394 0.01 17.86 -39.12
C ALA A 394 0.01 17.96 -37.58
N VAL A 395 -1.05 18.47 -36.99
CA VAL A 395 -1.22 18.52 -35.52
C VAL A 395 -1.28 17.11 -34.94
N ARG A 396 -2.07 16.21 -35.53
CA ARG A 396 -2.16 14.79 -35.07
C ARG A 396 -0.82 14.08 -35.21
N ALA A 397 -0.10 14.27 -36.33
CA ALA A 397 1.23 13.71 -36.53
C ALA A 397 2.22 14.21 -35.48
N LYS A 398 2.18 15.53 -35.16
CA LYS A 398 3.05 16.12 -34.13
C LYS A 398 2.71 15.64 -32.72
N GLN A 399 1.42 15.50 -32.41
CA GLN A 399 0.97 14.93 -31.15
C GLN A 399 1.40 13.48 -30.98
N ARG A 400 1.30 12.66 -32.04
CA ARG A 400 1.79 11.26 -32.04
C ARG A 400 3.29 11.21 -31.83
N GLN A 401 4.07 12.00 -32.58
CA GLN A 401 5.53 12.07 -32.43
C GLN A 401 5.95 12.47 -31.01
N PHE A 402 5.21 13.42 -30.40
CA PHE A 402 5.45 13.85 -29.02
C PHE A 402 5.16 12.74 -28.02
N ALA A 403 4.04 12.02 -28.16
CA ALA A 403 3.69 10.90 -27.33
C ALA A 403 4.77 9.79 -27.39
N GLU A 404 5.14 9.37 -28.61
CA GLU A 404 6.19 8.35 -28.82
C GLU A 404 7.55 8.75 -28.22
N SER A 405 7.93 10.04 -28.33
CA SER A 405 9.17 10.55 -27.72
C SER A 405 9.10 10.55 -26.19
N THR A 406 7.95 10.93 -25.64
CA THR A 406 7.72 10.95 -24.21
C THR A 406 7.76 9.56 -23.61
N ASP A 407 7.09 8.58 -24.24
CA ASP A 407 7.11 7.18 -23.83
C ASP A 407 8.52 6.60 -23.86
N ARG A 408 9.29 6.95 -24.88
CA ARG A 408 10.68 6.49 -25.00
C ARG A 408 11.60 7.06 -23.92
N VAL A 409 11.47 8.34 -23.59
CA VAL A 409 12.21 8.98 -22.47
C VAL A 409 11.80 8.36 -21.13
N PHE A 410 10.51 8.08 -20.97
CA PHE A 410 9.99 7.44 -19.78
C PHE A 410 10.56 6.03 -19.60
N ALA A 411 10.52 5.21 -20.65
CA ALA A 411 11.11 3.87 -20.65
C ALA A 411 12.62 3.88 -20.33
N LEU A 412 13.37 4.86 -20.87
CA LEU A 412 14.79 5.04 -20.57
C LEU A 412 15.04 5.33 -19.08
N ASN A 413 14.23 6.21 -18.48
CA ASN A 413 14.34 6.53 -17.04
C ASN A 413 14.02 5.30 -16.17
N LYS A 414 13.01 4.50 -16.54
CA LYS A 414 12.67 3.27 -15.80
C LYS A 414 13.74 2.20 -15.94
N LEU A 415 14.32 2.02 -17.12
CA LEU A 415 15.49 1.15 -17.31
C LEU A 415 16.68 1.60 -16.46
N LEU A 416 16.99 2.90 -16.47
CA LEU A 416 18.04 3.43 -15.62
C LEU A 416 17.77 3.14 -14.14
N GLN A 417 16.54 3.34 -13.70
CA GLN A 417 16.11 3.03 -12.34
C GLN A 417 16.28 1.54 -12.01
N ALA A 418 15.85 0.64 -12.90
CA ALA A 418 15.99 -0.80 -12.74
C ALA A 418 17.48 -1.25 -12.64
N TYR A 419 18.36 -0.67 -13.45
CA TYR A 419 19.80 -1.01 -13.43
C TYR A 419 20.53 -0.45 -12.20
N THR A 420 20.12 0.68 -11.66
CA THR A 420 20.87 1.42 -10.63
C THR A 420 20.37 1.21 -9.20
N LEU A 421 19.07 0.95 -9.02
CA LEU A 421 18.41 0.97 -7.72
C LEU A 421 17.74 -0.34 -7.31
N TYR A 422 17.53 -1.29 -8.25
CA TYR A 422 16.88 -2.57 -7.96
C TYR A 422 17.86 -3.72 -8.13
N GLU A 423 18.00 -4.53 -7.09
CA GLU A 423 18.95 -5.65 -7.04
C GLU A 423 18.20 -6.99 -6.93
N LYS A 424 18.67 -7.99 -7.71
CA LYS A 424 18.18 -9.35 -7.66
C LYS A 424 18.44 -9.96 -6.28
N ASN A 425 17.49 -10.73 -5.75
CA ASN A 425 17.46 -11.35 -4.42
C ASN A 425 17.37 -10.35 -3.25
N VAL A 426 17.22 -9.06 -3.53
CA VAL A 426 16.99 -8.02 -2.51
C VAL A 426 15.64 -7.36 -2.73
N ASP A 427 15.41 -6.80 -3.92
CA ASP A 427 14.16 -6.14 -4.28
C ASP A 427 13.21 -7.08 -5.06
N TYR A 428 13.76 -8.11 -5.73
CA TYR A 428 12.99 -9.09 -6.52
C TYR A 428 13.76 -10.41 -6.68
N ILE A 429 13.03 -11.47 -7.04
CA ILE A 429 13.61 -12.76 -7.49
C ILE A 429 13.17 -13.04 -8.92
N VAL A 430 13.93 -13.94 -9.57
CA VAL A 430 13.50 -14.53 -10.85
C VAL A 430 13.19 -16.00 -10.59
N LYS A 431 11.92 -16.37 -10.75
CA LYS A 431 11.41 -17.72 -10.54
C LYS A 431 10.59 -18.14 -11.76
N ASP A 432 10.86 -19.31 -12.30
CA ASP A 432 10.14 -19.87 -13.45
C ASP A 432 10.09 -18.92 -14.69
N GLY A 433 11.15 -18.12 -14.90
CA GLY A 433 11.24 -17.15 -15.99
C GLY A 433 10.44 -15.86 -15.78
N LYS A 434 9.92 -15.63 -14.57
CA LYS A 434 9.17 -14.42 -14.18
C LYS A 434 9.87 -13.66 -13.06
N VAL A 435 9.71 -12.35 -13.08
CA VAL A 435 10.17 -11.47 -11.99
C VAL A 435 9.08 -11.40 -10.91
N GLU A 436 9.43 -11.71 -9.68
CA GLU A 436 8.55 -11.60 -8.53
C GLU A 436 9.14 -10.63 -7.51
N ILE A 437 8.30 -9.72 -7.01
CA ILE A 437 8.70 -8.66 -6.07
C ILE A 437 8.93 -9.26 -4.69
N ILE A 438 9.96 -8.78 -3.99
CA ILE A 438 10.16 -9.04 -2.56
C ILE A 438 9.68 -7.80 -1.79
N ASP A 439 8.75 -7.97 -0.85
CA ASP A 439 8.37 -6.89 0.05
C ASP A 439 9.54 -6.52 0.97
N PRO A 440 10.05 -5.30 0.94
CA PRO A 440 11.20 -4.89 1.75
C PRO A 440 10.93 -4.91 3.26
N ASN A 441 9.66 -4.90 3.69
CA ASN A 441 9.32 -4.91 5.11
C ASN A 441 9.14 -6.33 5.65
N THR A 442 8.51 -7.20 4.85
CA THR A 442 8.20 -8.57 5.27
C THR A 442 9.22 -9.59 4.77
N GLY A 443 9.99 -9.26 3.74
CA GLY A 443 10.87 -10.20 3.04
C GLY A 443 10.13 -11.29 2.28
N ARG A 444 8.80 -11.17 2.11
CA ARG A 444 7.96 -12.13 1.40
C ARG A 444 7.94 -11.85 -0.09
N VAL A 445 7.89 -12.92 -0.85
CA VAL A 445 7.60 -12.83 -2.29
C VAL A 445 6.13 -12.47 -2.45
N MET A 446 5.87 -11.44 -3.24
CA MET A 446 4.52 -10.95 -3.51
C MET A 446 4.05 -11.53 -4.85
N GLU A 447 3.55 -12.76 -4.82
CA GLU A 447 3.06 -13.43 -6.03
C GLU A 447 1.94 -12.61 -6.70
N GLY A 448 2.06 -12.44 -8.03
CA GLY A 448 1.06 -11.73 -8.83
C GLY A 448 1.09 -10.20 -8.69
N ARG A 449 1.95 -9.63 -7.83
CA ARG A 449 2.16 -8.19 -7.78
C ARG A 449 3.24 -7.76 -8.76
N ARG A 450 3.02 -6.61 -9.40
CA ARG A 450 3.98 -5.99 -10.33
C ARG A 450 4.23 -4.55 -9.91
N TRP A 451 5.43 -4.04 -10.19
CA TRP A 451 5.66 -2.61 -10.13
C TRP A 451 4.93 -1.93 -11.28
N ASN A 452 4.36 -0.78 -11.02
CA ASN A 452 3.68 0.05 -12.01
C ASN A 452 4.67 0.79 -12.92
N ASP A 453 4.15 1.44 -13.92
CA ASP A 453 4.82 2.47 -14.71
C ASP A 453 6.08 1.93 -15.41
N TYR A 454 5.96 0.87 -16.18
CA TYR A 454 7.06 0.24 -16.94
C TYR A 454 8.24 -0.28 -16.10
N LEU A 455 8.26 -0.07 -14.78
CA LEU A 455 9.38 -0.49 -13.94
C LEU A 455 9.53 -2.01 -13.89
N HIS A 456 8.41 -2.74 -13.81
CA HIS A 456 8.45 -4.20 -13.80
C HIS A 456 9.02 -4.75 -15.11
N GLN A 457 8.53 -4.23 -16.23
CA GLN A 457 9.04 -4.57 -17.57
C GLN A 457 10.50 -4.16 -17.74
N ALA A 458 10.91 -3.03 -17.17
CA ALA A 458 12.31 -2.61 -17.19
C ALA A 458 13.22 -3.58 -16.41
N VAL A 459 12.70 -4.17 -15.31
CA VAL A 459 13.42 -5.23 -14.57
C VAL A 459 13.39 -6.55 -15.33
N GLU A 460 12.26 -6.92 -15.95
CA GLU A 460 12.17 -8.09 -16.84
C GLU A 460 13.17 -7.98 -18.01
N ALA A 461 13.22 -6.79 -18.63
CA ALA A 461 14.19 -6.49 -19.68
C ALA A 461 15.64 -6.61 -19.20
N LYS A 462 15.95 -6.06 -18.04
CA LYS A 462 17.27 -6.15 -17.38
C LYS A 462 17.68 -7.60 -17.13
N GLU A 463 16.77 -8.44 -16.64
CA GLU A 463 17.02 -9.86 -16.36
C GLU A 463 16.92 -10.75 -17.61
N ARG A 464 16.54 -10.16 -18.77
CA ARG A 464 16.38 -10.85 -20.05
C ARG A 464 15.40 -12.03 -19.98
N VAL A 465 14.38 -11.88 -19.16
CA VAL A 465 13.23 -12.77 -19.12
C VAL A 465 12.17 -12.33 -20.12
N ASN A 466 11.13 -13.14 -20.32
CA ASN A 466 10.02 -12.73 -21.18
C ASN A 466 9.37 -11.45 -20.61
N ILE A 467 9.31 -10.41 -21.45
CA ILE A 467 8.68 -9.15 -21.07
C ILE A 467 7.19 -9.32 -21.36
N GLU A 468 6.41 -9.37 -20.31
CA GLU A 468 4.95 -9.44 -20.45
C GLU A 468 4.42 -8.08 -20.94
N SER A 469 3.32 -8.10 -21.69
CA SER A 469 2.63 -6.89 -22.15
C SER A 469 2.36 -5.92 -21.01
N GLU A 470 2.26 -4.64 -21.32
CA GLU A 470 1.92 -3.63 -20.31
C GLU A 470 0.56 -3.98 -19.71
N ASN A 471 0.53 -4.01 -18.40
CA ASN A 471 -0.72 -4.20 -17.69
C ASN A 471 -1.37 -2.82 -17.52
N THR A 472 -2.49 -2.62 -18.20
CA THR A 472 -3.32 -1.45 -17.96
C THR A 472 -4.00 -1.58 -16.61
N THR A 473 -4.01 -0.51 -15.81
CA THR A 473 -4.74 -0.47 -14.55
C THR A 473 -6.24 -0.43 -14.82
N TYR A 474 -6.95 -1.50 -14.49
CA TYR A 474 -8.40 -1.57 -14.62
C TYR A 474 -9.11 -0.89 -13.47
N ALA A 475 -8.63 -1.09 -12.26
CA ALA A 475 -9.19 -0.50 -11.06
C ALA A 475 -8.12 -0.34 -9.98
N THR A 476 -8.21 0.71 -9.20
CA THR A 476 -7.29 0.99 -8.11
C THR A 476 -8.01 1.63 -6.94
N ILE A 477 -7.60 1.32 -5.72
CA ILE A 477 -8.04 1.99 -4.49
C ILE A 477 -6.95 1.96 -3.44
N SER A 478 -6.71 3.08 -2.75
CA SER A 478 -5.84 3.08 -1.58
C SER A 478 -6.54 2.37 -0.40
N ILE A 479 -5.76 1.67 0.42
CA ILE A 479 -6.26 0.98 1.63
C ILE A 479 -7.02 1.97 2.52
N GLN A 480 -6.50 3.19 2.65
CA GLN A 480 -7.14 4.25 3.42
C GLN A 480 -8.55 4.58 2.89
N ASN A 481 -8.70 4.76 1.58
CA ASN A 481 -9.99 5.09 0.99
C ASN A 481 -10.96 3.91 1.04
N PHE A 482 -10.47 2.68 0.93
CA PHE A 482 -11.29 1.48 1.08
C PHE A 482 -11.91 1.40 2.48
N PHE A 483 -11.09 1.48 3.54
CA PHE A 483 -11.63 1.39 4.92
C PHE A 483 -12.48 2.59 5.32
N LYS A 484 -12.28 3.78 4.72
CA LYS A 484 -13.17 4.94 4.93
C LYS A 484 -14.58 4.75 4.38
N MET A 485 -14.83 3.75 3.56
CA MET A 485 -16.18 3.45 3.06
C MET A 485 -17.07 2.80 4.13
N PHE A 486 -16.47 2.18 5.14
CA PHE A 486 -17.24 1.61 6.24
C PHE A 486 -17.83 2.71 7.13
N GLU A 487 -19.10 2.56 7.51
CA GLU A 487 -19.76 3.49 8.44
C GLU A 487 -19.10 3.47 9.81
N LYS A 488 -18.57 2.32 10.21
CA LYS A 488 -17.87 2.10 11.47
C LYS A 488 -16.63 1.26 11.24
N ILE A 489 -15.50 1.75 11.73
CA ILE A 489 -14.24 0.99 11.72
C ILE A 489 -13.66 0.96 13.14
N ALA A 490 -13.08 -0.15 13.51
CA ALA A 490 -12.32 -0.30 14.74
C ALA A 490 -11.06 -1.10 14.50
N GLY A 491 -10.03 -0.90 15.28
CA GLY A 491 -8.77 -1.58 15.12
C GLY A 491 -8.23 -2.13 16.44
N MET A 492 -7.48 -3.22 16.36
CA MET A 492 -6.71 -3.72 17.50
C MET A 492 -5.29 -4.08 17.07
N THR A 493 -4.33 -3.72 17.90
CA THR A 493 -2.91 -4.01 17.69
C THR A 493 -2.17 -3.95 19.01
N ALA A 494 -0.93 -4.43 19.04
CA ALA A 494 -0.07 -4.31 20.21
C ALA A 494 0.66 -2.95 20.32
N THR A 495 0.55 -2.08 19.31
CA THR A 495 1.40 -0.90 19.12
C THR A 495 0.65 0.31 18.54
N ALA A 496 -0.58 0.57 19.03
CA ALA A 496 -1.41 1.65 18.52
C ALA A 496 -0.95 3.06 18.93
N MET A 497 -0.39 3.20 20.13
CA MET A 497 -0.14 4.53 20.71
C MET A 497 0.98 5.30 20.01
N SER A 498 1.91 4.61 19.34
CA SER A 498 2.96 5.29 18.56
C SER A 498 2.40 6.00 17.31
N GLU A 499 1.29 5.50 16.77
CA GLU A 499 0.64 6.01 15.56
C GLU A 499 -0.74 6.64 15.86
N ALA A 500 -0.98 7.02 17.12
CA ALA A 500 -2.28 7.52 17.57
C ALA A 500 -2.76 8.75 16.79
N ASP A 501 -1.83 9.63 16.42
CA ASP A 501 -2.13 10.83 15.64
C ASP A 501 -2.51 10.47 14.21
N GLU A 502 -1.85 9.50 13.58
CA GLU A 502 -2.18 9.03 12.24
C GLU A 502 -3.55 8.32 12.21
N PHE A 503 -3.84 7.44 13.18
CA PHE A 503 -5.16 6.84 13.30
C PHE A 503 -6.27 7.88 13.45
N ARG A 504 -6.01 8.95 14.19
CA ARG A 504 -6.97 10.06 14.38
C ARG A 504 -7.12 10.91 13.12
N GLU A 505 -6.02 11.31 12.49
CA GLU A 505 -6.02 12.23 11.35
C GLU A 505 -6.59 11.57 10.10
N ILE A 506 -6.17 10.32 9.79
CA ILE A 506 -6.53 9.63 8.55
C ILE A 506 -7.86 8.88 8.69
N TYR A 507 -8.06 8.15 9.78
CA TYR A 507 -9.21 7.24 9.93
C TYR A 507 -10.26 7.72 10.94
N GLY A 508 -10.03 8.82 11.63
CA GLY A 508 -10.94 9.35 12.66
C GLY A 508 -11.02 8.49 13.94
N MET A 509 -10.12 7.53 14.10
CA MET A 509 -10.11 6.61 15.23
C MET A 509 -9.22 7.11 16.36
N LYS A 510 -9.73 7.07 17.60
CA LYS A 510 -8.92 7.32 18.80
C LYS A 510 -8.23 6.04 19.24
N ALA A 511 -6.95 6.13 19.60
CA ALA A 511 -6.21 5.02 20.18
C ALA A 511 -6.36 5.00 21.71
N VAL A 512 -6.51 3.81 22.28
CA VAL A 512 -6.62 3.59 23.73
C VAL A 512 -5.76 2.41 24.16
N ARG A 513 -4.96 2.59 25.21
CA ARG A 513 -4.13 1.53 25.78
C ARG A 513 -4.92 0.73 26.81
N ILE A 514 -4.99 -0.59 26.59
CA ILE A 514 -5.62 -1.53 27.48
C ILE A 514 -4.56 -2.13 28.41
N PRO A 515 -4.75 -2.14 29.74
CA PRO A 515 -3.79 -2.77 30.63
C PRO A 515 -3.77 -4.30 30.41
N PRO A 516 -2.60 -4.95 30.54
CA PRO A 516 -2.50 -6.40 30.42
C PRO A 516 -3.21 -7.10 31.58
N ASN A 517 -3.65 -8.33 31.36
CA ASN A 517 -4.30 -9.15 32.38
C ASN A 517 -3.34 -9.50 33.53
N LYS A 518 -2.09 -9.84 33.19
CA LYS A 518 -1.01 -10.04 34.16
C LYS A 518 0.14 -9.09 33.84
N PRO A 519 0.89 -8.62 34.87
CA PRO A 519 2.07 -7.77 34.64
C PRO A 519 3.09 -8.45 33.73
N CYS A 520 3.62 -7.70 32.78
CA CYS A 520 4.69 -8.19 31.92
C CYS A 520 6.02 -8.18 32.70
N ILE A 521 6.63 -9.35 32.86
CA ILE A 521 7.92 -9.55 33.56
C ILE A 521 9.09 -9.80 32.62
N ARG A 522 8.95 -9.44 31.35
CA ARG A 522 9.99 -9.58 30.31
C ARG A 522 11.27 -8.84 30.69
N LYS A 523 12.40 -9.52 30.56
CA LYS A 523 13.72 -8.91 30.75
C LYS A 523 14.20 -8.30 29.42
N GLN A 524 14.35 -6.98 29.38
CA GLN A 524 15.02 -6.27 28.30
C GLN A 524 16.52 -6.30 28.59
N LEU A 525 17.27 -7.08 27.80
CA LEU A 525 18.72 -7.11 27.90
C LEU A 525 19.31 -5.92 27.13
N PRO A 526 20.49 -5.41 27.54
CA PRO A 526 21.14 -4.31 26.81
C PRO A 526 21.43 -4.68 25.36
N ASP A 527 21.23 -3.72 24.46
CA ASP A 527 21.56 -3.86 23.05
C ASP A 527 23.06 -4.00 22.86
N LEU A 528 23.47 -4.85 21.94
CA LEU A 528 24.86 -5.08 21.57
C LEU A 528 25.13 -4.54 20.18
N ILE A 529 26.02 -3.53 20.09
CA ILE A 529 26.30 -2.84 18.83
C ILE A 529 27.74 -3.16 18.39
N TYR A 530 27.89 -3.51 17.13
CA TYR A 530 29.15 -3.92 16.52
C TYR A 530 29.55 -3.01 15.36
N LEU A 531 30.82 -3.03 14.99
CA LEU A 531 31.30 -2.24 13.87
C LEU A 531 30.77 -2.81 12.55
N THR A 532 30.84 -4.12 12.40
CA THR A 532 30.50 -4.83 11.16
C THR A 532 29.38 -5.84 11.35
N ARG A 533 28.65 -6.15 10.26
CA ARG A 533 27.64 -7.22 10.25
C ARG A 533 28.25 -8.59 10.60
N ARG A 534 29.48 -8.85 10.17
CA ARG A 534 30.17 -10.11 10.46
C ARG A 534 30.37 -10.32 11.97
N GLU A 535 30.84 -9.31 12.70
CA GLU A 535 31.00 -9.36 14.14
C GLU A 535 29.67 -9.57 14.85
N LYS A 536 28.64 -8.83 14.40
CA LYS A 536 27.26 -8.95 14.89
C LYS A 536 26.75 -10.40 14.77
N PHE A 537 26.85 -11.03 13.58
CA PHE A 537 26.38 -12.39 13.39
C PHE A 537 27.15 -13.42 14.20
N ASN A 538 28.46 -13.26 14.35
CA ASN A 538 29.24 -14.12 15.24
C ASN A 538 28.75 -14.04 16.69
N ALA A 539 28.49 -12.82 17.18
CA ALA A 539 27.97 -12.62 18.52
C ALA A 539 26.55 -13.20 18.73
N ILE A 540 25.69 -13.10 17.72
CA ILE A 540 24.36 -13.72 17.74
C ILE A 540 24.49 -15.24 17.88
N ILE A 541 25.41 -15.87 17.14
CA ILE A 541 25.64 -17.31 17.22
C ILE A 541 26.17 -17.71 18.59
N ASP A 542 27.11 -16.95 19.13
CA ASP A 542 27.65 -17.24 20.49
C ASP A 542 26.55 -17.13 21.56
N GLU A 543 25.59 -16.19 21.40
CA GLU A 543 24.42 -16.10 22.28
C GLU A 543 23.47 -17.30 22.12
N ILE A 544 23.23 -17.74 20.87
CA ILE A 544 22.41 -18.94 20.58
C ILE A 544 23.07 -20.18 21.21
N VAL A 545 24.39 -20.31 21.07
CA VAL A 545 25.14 -21.44 21.67
C VAL A 545 25.00 -21.45 23.19
N ARG A 546 25.13 -20.28 23.83
CA ARG A 546 24.97 -20.13 25.29
C ARG A 546 23.58 -20.52 25.77
N ALA A 547 22.54 -19.99 25.10
CA ALA A 547 21.17 -20.28 25.45
C ALA A 547 20.85 -21.77 25.26
N LYS A 548 21.29 -22.36 24.16
CA LYS A 548 21.10 -23.78 23.87
C LYS A 548 21.79 -24.68 24.86
N ALA A 549 22.97 -24.34 25.34
CA ALA A 549 23.73 -25.12 26.32
C ALA A 549 22.97 -25.29 27.64
N VAL A 550 22.13 -24.32 28.02
CA VAL A 550 21.25 -24.41 29.21
C VAL A 550 19.85 -24.91 28.87
N GLY A 551 19.57 -25.28 27.61
CA GLY A 551 18.26 -25.76 27.18
C GLY A 551 17.22 -24.65 26.95
N GLN A 552 17.59 -23.38 27.00
CA GLN A 552 16.69 -22.25 26.77
C GLN A 552 16.29 -22.17 25.27
N PRO A 553 15.01 -22.10 24.91
CA PRO A 553 14.59 -21.90 23.53
C PRO A 553 14.94 -20.50 23.01
N VAL A 554 15.32 -20.42 21.73
CA VAL A 554 15.73 -19.19 21.09
C VAL A 554 14.91 -18.94 19.83
N LEU A 555 14.39 -17.72 19.69
CA LEU A 555 13.81 -17.20 18.46
C LEU A 555 14.70 -16.06 17.95
N ALA A 556 15.46 -16.30 16.90
CA ALA A 556 16.30 -15.31 16.25
C ALA A 556 15.56 -14.72 15.05
N VAL A 557 15.36 -13.40 15.06
CA VAL A 557 14.59 -12.69 14.05
C VAL A 557 15.51 -11.79 13.26
N THR A 558 15.47 -11.91 11.93
CA THR A 558 16.25 -11.13 10.97
C THR A 558 15.36 -10.19 10.18
N ALA A 559 15.91 -9.07 9.68
CA ALA A 559 15.15 -8.14 8.88
C ALA A 559 14.94 -8.59 7.43
N SER A 560 15.86 -9.42 6.90
CA SER A 560 15.81 -9.90 5.53
C SER A 560 15.90 -11.42 5.44
N VAL A 561 15.45 -11.98 4.33
CA VAL A 561 15.60 -13.39 4.00
C VAL A 561 17.07 -13.74 3.85
N ASP A 562 17.87 -12.87 3.23
CA ASP A 562 19.31 -13.06 3.05
C ASP A 562 20.03 -13.21 4.39
N ASP A 563 19.68 -12.38 5.38
CA ASP A 563 20.25 -12.48 6.73
C ASP A 563 19.86 -13.78 7.42
N SER A 564 18.62 -14.24 7.19
CA SER A 564 18.18 -15.53 7.71
C SER A 564 18.97 -16.70 7.10
N GLU A 565 19.30 -16.61 5.80
CA GLU A 565 20.13 -17.60 5.10
C GLU A 565 21.57 -17.58 5.59
N VAL A 566 22.14 -16.38 5.79
CA VAL A 566 23.51 -16.24 6.35
C VAL A 566 23.56 -16.85 7.73
N LEU A 567 22.62 -16.48 8.61
CA LEU A 567 22.56 -17.02 9.99
C LEU A 567 22.36 -18.54 9.99
N SER A 568 21.46 -19.05 9.14
CA SER A 568 21.22 -20.48 8.99
C SER A 568 22.48 -21.24 8.53
N ARG A 569 23.21 -20.73 7.53
CA ARG A 569 24.46 -21.32 7.07
C ARG A 569 25.53 -21.36 8.19
N MET A 570 25.66 -20.27 8.95
CA MET A 570 26.62 -20.19 10.05
C MET A 570 26.27 -21.15 11.18
N LEU A 571 24.98 -21.34 11.52
CA LEU A 571 24.54 -22.33 12.50
C LEU A 571 24.78 -23.77 12.04
N LYS A 572 24.59 -24.05 10.73
CA LYS A 572 24.93 -25.36 10.15
C LYS A 572 26.41 -25.67 10.26
N ILE A 573 27.30 -24.70 10.01
CA ILE A 573 28.75 -24.84 10.18
C ILE A 573 29.12 -25.18 11.64
N ARG A 574 28.36 -24.62 12.60
CA ARG A 574 28.54 -24.92 14.05
C ARG A 574 27.76 -26.16 14.51
N HIS A 575 27.18 -26.95 13.59
CA HIS A 575 26.37 -28.14 13.88
C HIS A 575 25.20 -27.88 14.84
N ILE A 576 24.57 -26.69 14.78
CA ILE A 576 23.42 -26.34 15.61
C ILE A 576 22.14 -26.66 14.84
N PRO A 577 21.34 -27.67 15.24
CA PRO A 577 20.04 -27.92 14.64
C PRO A 577 19.12 -26.74 14.91
N HIS A 578 18.43 -26.27 13.90
CA HIS A 578 17.52 -25.14 13.95
C HIS A 578 16.40 -25.29 12.92
N ASN A 579 15.26 -24.69 13.23
CA ASN A 579 14.15 -24.52 12.30
C ASN A 579 14.28 -23.18 11.61
N LYS A 580 13.88 -23.11 10.34
CA LYS A 580 13.88 -21.87 9.57
C LYS A 580 12.47 -21.63 9.05
N LEU A 581 12.01 -20.42 9.24
CA LEU A 581 10.75 -19.93 8.72
C LEU A 581 11.04 -19.12 7.45
N ASN A 582 10.68 -19.71 6.33
CA ASN A 582 10.65 -19.03 5.03
C ASN A 582 9.20 -18.68 4.74
N ALA A 583 8.93 -17.48 4.34
CA ALA A 583 7.62 -16.94 4.04
C ALA A 583 6.88 -17.63 2.85
N THR A 584 6.96 -18.94 2.72
CA THR A 584 6.45 -19.71 1.57
C THR A 584 5.14 -20.45 1.86
N ASN A 585 4.83 -20.72 3.13
CA ASN A 585 3.60 -21.43 3.50
C ASN A 585 3.16 -21.10 4.93
N ASP A 586 2.12 -20.31 5.08
CA ASP A 586 1.61 -19.81 6.37
C ASP A 586 1.17 -20.94 7.34
N GLU A 587 0.64 -22.05 6.83
CA GLU A 587 0.21 -23.19 7.68
C GLU A 587 1.42 -23.93 8.29
N LEU A 588 2.45 -24.16 7.49
CA LEU A 588 3.69 -24.79 7.99
C LEU A 588 4.41 -23.87 8.97
N GLU A 589 4.41 -22.56 8.71
CA GLU A 589 5.00 -21.57 9.62
C GLU A 589 4.32 -21.57 10.97
N ALA A 590 3.00 -21.59 11.01
CA ALA A 590 2.25 -21.64 12.26
C ALA A 590 2.60 -22.86 13.10
N GLY A 591 2.80 -24.03 12.47
CA GLY A 591 3.22 -25.27 13.13
C GLY A 591 4.65 -25.21 13.69
N ILE A 592 5.59 -24.53 13.00
CA ILE A 592 6.97 -24.35 13.45
C ILE A 592 7.02 -23.35 14.62
N ILE A 593 6.31 -22.25 14.50
CA ILE A 593 6.24 -21.20 15.55
C ILE A 593 5.60 -21.74 16.83
N ALA A 594 4.55 -22.52 16.74
CA ALA A 594 3.92 -23.12 17.91
C ALA A 594 4.90 -24.01 18.72
N ARG A 595 5.88 -24.61 18.05
CA ARG A 595 6.94 -25.44 18.68
C ARG A 595 8.19 -24.63 19.08
N ALA A 596 8.31 -23.36 18.71
CA ALA A 596 9.49 -22.54 19.00
C ALA A 596 9.75 -22.32 20.50
N GLY A 597 8.73 -22.49 21.35
CA GLY A 597 8.85 -22.42 22.81
C GLY A 597 9.28 -23.72 23.52
N GLN A 598 9.58 -24.79 22.78
CA GLN A 598 10.03 -26.07 23.37
C GLN A 598 11.51 -26.01 23.79
N MET A 599 11.88 -26.77 24.82
CA MET A 599 13.22 -26.78 25.39
C MET A 599 14.31 -27.02 24.32
N GLY A 600 15.33 -26.17 24.31
CA GLY A 600 16.49 -26.27 23.43
C GLY A 600 16.23 -26.04 21.94
N THR A 601 15.03 -25.61 21.57
CA THR A 601 14.67 -25.31 20.18
C THR A 601 15.31 -23.99 19.75
N VAL A 602 15.92 -23.97 18.56
CA VAL A 602 16.41 -22.77 17.92
C VAL A 602 15.59 -22.55 16.65
N THR A 603 14.97 -21.37 16.54
CA THR A 603 14.15 -20.99 15.39
C THR A 603 14.67 -19.68 14.81
N ILE A 604 14.91 -19.65 13.51
CA ILE A 604 15.23 -18.42 12.75
C ILE A 604 13.96 -18.00 12.01
N SER A 605 13.65 -16.73 12.05
CA SER A 605 12.46 -16.16 11.41
C SER A 605 12.77 -14.78 10.82
N THR A 606 12.03 -14.36 9.83
CA THR A 606 11.97 -12.94 9.43
C THR A 606 10.98 -12.20 10.32
N ASN A 607 11.02 -10.85 10.32
CA ASN A 607 10.27 -9.98 11.24
C ASN A 607 8.76 -10.29 11.29
N MET A 608 8.16 -10.65 10.16
CA MET A 608 6.71 -10.81 10.04
C MET A 608 6.26 -12.27 10.05
N ALA A 609 7.17 -13.23 9.89
CA ALA A 609 6.81 -14.65 9.85
C ALA A 609 6.19 -15.11 11.19
N GLY A 610 5.11 -15.88 11.09
CA GLY A 610 4.38 -16.38 12.26
C GLY A 610 3.63 -15.30 13.06
N ARG A 611 3.33 -14.12 12.49
CA ARG A 611 2.48 -13.09 13.12
C ARG A 611 1.09 -13.65 13.37
N GLY A 612 0.47 -13.29 14.51
CA GLY A 612 -0.84 -13.81 14.92
C GLY A 612 -0.83 -15.22 15.50
N THR A 613 0.35 -15.90 15.54
CA THR A 613 0.49 -17.23 16.16
C THR A 613 1.12 -17.10 17.55
N ASP A 614 0.54 -17.82 18.50
CA ASP A 614 1.03 -17.84 19.89
C ASP A 614 2.16 -18.85 20.07
N ILE A 615 3.19 -18.48 20.85
CA ILE A 615 4.31 -19.35 21.22
C ILE A 615 4.11 -19.81 22.65
N LYS A 616 3.65 -21.06 22.82
CA LYS A 616 3.47 -21.65 24.13
C LYS A 616 4.78 -22.25 24.64
N LEU A 617 5.13 -21.95 25.88
CA LEU A 617 6.34 -22.49 26.51
C LEU A 617 6.16 -23.98 26.85
N GLY A 618 7.19 -24.76 26.58
CA GLY A 618 7.26 -26.16 26.97
C GLY A 618 7.43 -26.32 28.51
N LYS A 619 7.17 -27.51 29.02
CA LYS A 619 7.35 -27.82 30.45
C LYS A 619 8.80 -27.56 30.89
N GLY A 620 9.00 -26.85 32.01
CA GLY A 620 10.30 -26.52 32.57
C GLY A 620 11.05 -25.37 31.90
N VAL A 621 10.58 -24.83 30.77
CA VAL A 621 11.25 -23.74 30.06
C VAL A 621 11.18 -22.43 30.85
N GLU A 622 10.14 -22.21 31.62
CA GLU A 622 9.98 -21.02 32.45
C GLU A 622 11.09 -20.90 33.52
N GLU A 623 11.53 -22.04 34.07
CA GLU A 623 12.63 -22.11 35.04
C GLU A 623 13.98 -21.76 34.42
N LEU A 624 14.17 -22.05 33.13
CA LEU A 624 15.33 -21.68 32.32
C LEU A 624 15.34 -20.21 31.87
N GLY A 625 14.36 -19.43 32.29
CA GLY A 625 14.23 -18.00 31.92
C GLY A 625 13.27 -17.71 30.78
N GLY A 626 12.54 -18.74 30.31
CA GLY A 626 11.56 -18.62 29.23
C GLY A 626 12.20 -18.51 27.85
N LEU A 627 11.43 -18.02 26.87
CA LEU A 627 11.91 -17.83 25.50
C LEU A 627 12.88 -16.64 25.43
N LEU A 628 14.05 -16.85 24.81
CA LEU A 628 14.98 -15.79 24.44
C LEU A 628 14.67 -15.34 22.99
N VAL A 629 14.28 -14.08 22.84
CA VAL A 629 14.10 -13.45 21.53
C VAL A 629 15.34 -12.63 21.20
N ILE A 630 15.92 -12.88 20.03
CA ILE A 630 17.08 -12.16 19.50
C ILE A 630 16.63 -11.38 18.28
N GLY A 631 16.71 -10.04 18.34
CA GLY A 631 16.60 -9.18 17.17
C GLY A 631 17.98 -9.02 16.52
N ALA A 632 18.14 -9.48 15.27
CA ALA A 632 19.40 -9.39 14.56
C ALA A 632 19.73 -7.97 14.07
N GLU A 633 18.75 -7.08 14.08
CA GLU A 633 18.89 -5.63 13.92
C GLU A 633 17.65 -4.89 14.46
N HIS A 634 17.76 -3.58 14.64
CA HIS A 634 16.60 -2.74 14.89
C HIS A 634 15.88 -2.43 13.58
N CYS A 635 14.57 -2.53 13.61
CA CYS A 635 13.71 -2.18 12.48
C CYS A 635 13.62 -0.65 12.30
N GLN A 636 13.15 -0.21 11.13
CA GLN A 636 12.92 1.21 10.86
C GLN A 636 11.82 1.81 11.75
N SER A 637 10.93 0.98 12.27
CA SER A 637 9.87 1.38 13.18
C SER A 637 10.03 0.76 14.57
N VAL A 638 9.87 1.59 15.60
CA VAL A 638 9.82 1.15 17.02
C VAL A 638 8.70 0.12 17.24
N ARG A 639 7.62 0.22 16.48
CA ARG A 639 6.49 -0.70 16.52
C ARG A 639 6.90 -2.14 16.27
N VAL A 640 7.66 -2.36 15.21
CA VAL A 640 8.10 -3.70 14.80
C VAL A 640 9.04 -4.29 15.87
N ASP A 641 9.94 -3.49 16.44
CA ASP A 641 10.78 -3.92 17.57
C ASP A 641 9.95 -4.33 18.79
N ARG A 642 8.89 -3.57 19.12
CA ARG A 642 7.97 -3.91 20.21
C ARG A 642 7.16 -5.17 19.94
N GLN A 643 6.71 -5.39 18.69
CA GLN A 643 6.03 -6.62 18.29
C GLN A 643 6.96 -7.82 18.38
N LEU A 644 8.23 -7.66 17.98
CA LEU A 644 9.25 -8.68 18.12
C LEU A 644 9.49 -9.00 19.59
N ALA A 645 9.70 -7.99 20.43
CA ALA A 645 9.83 -8.16 21.86
C ALA A 645 8.60 -8.85 22.47
N GLY A 646 7.41 -8.56 21.98
CA GLY A 646 6.14 -9.17 22.39
C GLY A 646 5.98 -10.66 22.07
N ARG A 647 6.94 -11.28 21.36
CA ARG A 647 6.92 -12.73 21.11
C ARG A 647 7.22 -13.55 22.36
N CYS A 648 7.89 -12.99 23.37
CA CYS A 648 8.17 -13.64 24.65
C CYS A 648 7.50 -12.93 25.83
N ALA A 649 7.47 -13.59 26.98
CA ALA A 649 6.92 -13.10 28.24
C ALA A 649 5.45 -12.67 28.14
N ARG A 650 4.61 -13.58 27.65
CA ARG A 650 3.17 -13.39 27.50
C ARG A 650 2.45 -13.87 28.76
N GLN A 651 1.31 -13.25 29.10
CA GLN A 651 0.45 -13.67 30.23
C GLN A 651 1.19 -13.90 31.55
N GLY A 652 2.27 -13.12 31.79
CA GLY A 652 3.07 -13.22 33.02
C GLY A 652 4.17 -14.28 32.97
N ASP A 653 4.39 -14.94 31.83
CA ASP A 653 5.52 -15.87 31.65
C ASP A 653 6.87 -15.15 31.70
N ARG A 654 7.94 -15.90 32.01
CA ARG A 654 9.30 -15.39 31.89
C ARG A 654 9.76 -15.38 30.45
N GLY A 655 10.62 -14.43 30.10
CA GLY A 655 11.25 -14.32 28.79
C GLY A 655 12.24 -13.17 28.73
N ALA A 656 13.15 -13.22 27.79
CA ALA A 656 14.13 -12.18 27.58
C ALA A 656 14.18 -11.75 26.11
N VAL A 657 14.52 -10.49 25.87
CA VAL A 657 14.77 -9.99 24.53
C VAL A 657 16.10 -9.24 24.49
N ARG A 658 16.87 -9.44 23.42
CA ARG A 658 18.12 -8.73 23.14
C ARG A 658 18.21 -8.36 21.69
N PHE A 659 18.58 -7.09 21.42
CA PHE A 659 18.86 -6.65 20.07
C PHE A 659 20.37 -6.60 19.82
N PHE A 660 20.73 -6.98 18.60
CA PHE A 660 22.08 -6.87 18.07
C PHE A 660 22.02 -5.91 16.88
N ALA A 661 22.96 -4.99 16.82
CA ALA A 661 23.02 -4.02 15.74
C ALA A 661 24.45 -3.84 15.23
N SER A 662 24.59 -3.37 14.00
CA SER A 662 25.87 -2.96 13.44
C SER A 662 25.75 -1.59 12.76
N PHE A 663 26.86 -0.88 12.66
CA PHE A 663 26.88 0.38 11.90
C PHE A 663 26.70 0.20 10.38
N GLU A 664 26.70 -1.05 9.91
CA GLU A 664 26.41 -1.40 8.52
C GLU A 664 24.93 -1.69 8.28
N ASP A 665 24.10 -1.79 9.33
CA ASP A 665 22.67 -2.03 9.23
C ASP A 665 21.96 -0.80 8.60
N THR A 666 20.85 -1.06 7.92
CA THR A 666 20.12 -0.06 7.14
C THR A 666 19.70 1.14 7.99
N LEU A 667 19.24 0.91 9.23
CA LEU A 667 18.83 1.98 10.14
C LEU A 667 19.97 2.99 10.40
N PHE A 668 21.17 2.48 10.69
CA PHE A 668 22.33 3.35 10.94
C PHE A 668 22.90 3.96 9.67
N ARG A 669 22.87 3.24 8.56
CA ARG A 669 23.43 3.71 7.28
C ARG A 669 22.62 4.85 6.68
N VAL A 670 21.28 4.76 6.75
CA VAL A 670 20.36 5.66 6.03
C VAL A 670 19.83 6.78 6.92
N TYR A 671 19.49 6.47 8.17
CA TYR A 671 18.73 7.38 9.02
C TYR A 671 19.50 7.98 10.19
N ALA A 672 20.56 7.30 10.67
CA ALA A 672 21.35 7.80 11.78
C ALA A 672 22.58 8.60 11.30
N ASP A 673 22.79 9.77 11.87
CA ASP A 673 24.08 10.48 11.74
C ASP A 673 25.03 9.99 12.83
N VAL A 674 25.83 9.00 12.47
CA VAL A 674 26.86 8.43 13.37
C VAL A 674 28.27 8.87 12.98
N SER A 675 28.39 9.89 12.14
CA SER A 675 29.68 10.38 11.64
C SER A 675 30.61 10.79 12.78
N PHE A 676 30.08 11.46 13.80
CA PHE A 676 30.84 11.95 14.94
C PHE A 676 31.34 10.83 15.91
N LEU A 677 30.66 9.67 15.91
CA LEU A 677 31.02 8.54 16.77
C LEU A 677 32.09 7.64 16.13
N LYS A 678 32.14 7.56 14.80
CA LYS A 678 32.96 6.57 14.08
C LYS A 678 34.45 6.68 14.32
N ASP A 679 34.98 7.89 14.50
CA ASP A 679 36.41 8.09 14.74
C ASP A 679 36.80 7.65 16.16
N SER A 680 35.97 8.00 17.15
CA SER A 680 36.20 7.57 18.55
C SER A 680 36.03 6.08 18.75
N ILE A 681 35.11 5.47 17.98
CA ILE A 681 34.81 4.04 18.02
C ILE A 681 35.94 3.25 17.34
N LYS A 682 36.47 3.68 16.18
CA LYS A 682 37.55 3.00 15.47
C LYS A 682 38.86 3.00 16.27
N GLN A 683 39.15 4.08 17.01
CA GLN A 683 40.35 4.16 17.85
C GLN A 683 40.29 3.20 19.06
N LYS A 684 39.09 2.84 19.52
CA LYS A 684 38.88 1.96 20.66
C LYS A 684 38.37 0.55 20.27
N HIS A 685 38.32 0.28 18.95
CA HIS A 685 37.77 -0.98 18.47
C HIS A 685 38.68 -2.16 18.79
N ILE A 686 38.08 -3.12 19.49
CA ILE A 686 38.64 -4.46 19.68
C ILE A 686 37.75 -5.39 18.84
N GLU A 687 38.34 -6.13 17.90
CA GLU A 687 37.60 -7.03 17.02
C GLU A 687 36.75 -7.99 17.83
N GLY A 688 35.45 -8.08 17.53
CA GLY A 688 34.48 -8.90 18.22
C GLY A 688 33.94 -8.38 19.56
N ALA A 689 34.38 -7.21 20.01
CA ALA A 689 33.83 -6.58 21.21
C ALA A 689 32.64 -5.68 20.89
N ALA A 690 31.56 -5.82 21.67
CA ALA A 690 30.41 -4.95 21.56
C ALA A 690 30.73 -3.55 22.11
N PHE A 691 30.26 -2.51 21.43
CA PHE A 691 30.29 -1.17 21.96
C PHE A 691 29.18 -0.97 22.99
N SER A 692 29.55 -0.40 24.13
CA SER A 692 28.62 -0.02 25.19
C SER A 692 28.69 1.50 25.39
N SER A 693 27.57 2.17 25.13
CA SER A 693 27.40 3.61 25.42
C SER A 693 25.94 3.90 25.71
N SER A 694 25.68 4.73 26.70
CA SER A 694 24.34 5.23 27.03
C SER A 694 23.72 6.12 25.92
N LEU A 695 24.50 6.52 24.93
CA LEU A 695 24.03 7.32 23.79
C LEU A 695 23.33 6.51 22.70
N PHE A 696 23.63 5.22 22.58
CA PHE A 696 23.08 4.41 21.49
C PHE A 696 21.55 4.28 21.47
N PRO A 697 20.85 4.08 22.60
CA PRO A 697 19.40 4.05 22.61
C PRO A 697 18.79 5.34 22.05
N SER A 698 19.38 6.50 22.36
CA SER A 698 18.90 7.80 21.86
C SER A 698 19.13 7.95 20.34
N ILE A 699 20.25 7.45 19.83
CA ILE A 699 20.58 7.48 18.39
C ILE A 699 19.63 6.57 17.62
N ILE A 700 19.38 5.36 18.13
CA ILE A 700 18.44 4.41 17.53
C ILE A 700 17.05 5.02 17.50
N ALA A 701 16.57 5.56 18.63
CA ALA A 701 15.25 6.18 18.71
C ALA A 701 15.09 7.38 17.76
N ALA A 702 16.14 8.23 17.63
CA ALA A 702 16.13 9.36 16.70
C ALA A 702 16.13 8.90 15.23
N ALA A 703 16.86 7.83 14.90
CA ALA A 703 16.88 7.27 13.56
C ALA A 703 15.54 6.64 13.19
N GLN A 704 14.92 5.88 14.11
CA GLN A 704 13.60 5.29 13.93
C GLN A 704 12.54 6.38 13.76
N LYS A 705 12.54 7.40 14.61
CA LYS A 705 11.61 8.53 14.46
C LYS A 705 11.74 9.20 13.10
N LYS A 706 12.96 9.46 12.63
CA LYS A 706 13.18 10.05 11.32
C LYS A 706 12.66 9.18 10.18
N ALA A 707 12.81 7.85 10.28
CA ALA A 707 12.27 6.91 9.31
C ALA A 707 10.73 6.92 9.32
N GLU A 708 10.11 6.94 10.51
CA GLU A 708 8.65 7.00 10.67
C GLU A 708 8.08 8.32 10.14
N ASP A 709 8.70 9.47 10.45
CA ASP A 709 8.28 10.79 9.95
C ASP A 709 8.31 10.85 8.40
N LEU A 710 9.33 10.28 7.77
CA LEU A 710 9.42 10.19 6.31
C LEU A 710 8.33 9.29 5.72
N ASN A 711 8.10 8.14 6.33
CA ASN A 711 7.06 7.20 5.90
C ASN A 711 5.64 7.78 6.07
N PHE A 712 5.38 8.47 7.17
CA PHE A 712 4.13 9.18 7.40
C PHE A 712 3.89 10.27 6.34
N SER A 713 4.92 11.08 6.05
CA SER A 713 4.84 12.11 5.02
C SER A 713 4.52 11.50 3.65
N ALA A 714 5.16 10.39 3.29
CA ALA A 714 4.90 9.69 2.03
C ALA A 714 3.45 9.15 1.95
N ARG A 715 2.93 8.54 3.04
CA ARG A 715 1.52 8.07 3.08
C ARG A 715 0.53 9.22 2.97
N LYS A 716 0.80 10.34 3.65
CA LYS A 716 -0.05 11.54 3.59
C LYS A 716 -0.05 12.16 2.19
N GLU A 717 1.08 12.17 1.52
CA GLU A 717 1.21 12.64 0.15
C GLU A 717 0.46 11.73 -0.84
N LEU A 718 0.62 10.41 -0.72
CA LEU A 718 -0.13 9.43 -1.49
C LEU A 718 -1.65 9.66 -1.35
N LEU A 719 -2.14 9.83 -0.12
CA LEU A 719 -3.57 10.06 0.13
C LEU A 719 -4.08 11.35 -0.52
N LYS A 720 -3.28 12.42 -0.49
CA LYS A 720 -3.65 13.70 -1.12
C LYS A 720 -3.73 13.59 -2.64
N LEU A 721 -2.80 12.88 -3.26
CA LEU A 721 -2.82 12.60 -4.70
C LEU A 721 -3.94 11.64 -5.10
N ASP A 722 -4.30 10.68 -4.22
CA ASP A 722 -5.41 9.75 -4.48
C ASP A 722 -6.80 10.41 -4.28
N ALA A 723 -6.91 11.56 -3.62
CA ALA A 723 -8.19 12.19 -3.33
C ALA A 723 -9.01 12.56 -4.59
N PRO A 724 -8.45 13.21 -5.64
CA PRO A 724 -9.17 13.44 -6.89
C PRO A 724 -9.56 12.14 -7.59
N VAL A 725 -8.64 11.16 -7.62
CA VAL A 725 -8.88 9.85 -8.23
C VAL A 725 -10.04 9.13 -7.53
N ASN A 726 -10.07 9.17 -6.21
CA ASN A 726 -11.15 8.59 -5.41
C ASN A 726 -12.51 9.25 -5.68
N THR A 727 -12.53 10.57 -5.86
CA THR A 727 -13.74 11.30 -6.22
C THR A 727 -14.26 10.85 -7.59
N HIS A 728 -13.40 10.77 -8.60
CA HIS A 728 -13.76 10.32 -9.94
C HIS A 728 -14.22 8.85 -9.92
N ARG A 729 -13.54 7.98 -9.20
CA ARG A 729 -13.92 6.57 -9.01
C ARG A 729 -15.33 6.44 -8.44
N ASN A 730 -15.63 7.15 -7.36
CA ASN A 730 -16.92 7.10 -6.71
C ASN A 730 -18.06 7.56 -7.66
N ILE A 731 -17.81 8.59 -8.47
CA ILE A 731 -18.78 9.05 -9.47
C ILE A 731 -18.98 7.98 -10.54
N VAL A 732 -17.90 7.41 -11.09
CA VAL A 732 -18.00 6.36 -12.13
C VAL A 732 -18.71 5.12 -11.61
N TYR A 733 -18.38 4.66 -10.39
CA TYR A 733 -19.02 3.49 -9.79
C TYR A 733 -20.52 3.74 -9.49
N SER A 734 -20.87 4.96 -9.04
CA SER A 734 -22.28 5.34 -8.94
C SER A 734 -22.99 5.39 -10.30
N MET A 735 -22.31 5.85 -11.35
CA MET A 735 -22.85 5.81 -12.71
C MET A 735 -23.06 4.38 -13.18
N ARG A 736 -22.12 3.47 -12.91
CA ARG A 736 -22.26 2.03 -13.21
C ARG A 736 -23.49 1.45 -12.52
N ASP A 737 -23.63 1.70 -11.22
CA ASP A 737 -24.79 1.22 -10.44
C ASP A 737 -26.12 1.76 -10.98
N ASN A 738 -26.15 3.04 -11.35
CA ASN A 738 -27.32 3.65 -11.97
C ASN A 738 -27.65 3.02 -13.35
N ILE A 739 -26.63 2.72 -14.17
CA ILE A 739 -26.81 2.04 -15.46
C ILE A 739 -27.31 0.59 -15.25
N MET A 740 -26.75 -0.13 -14.27
CA MET A 740 -27.17 -1.50 -13.97
C MET A 740 -28.59 -1.57 -13.40
N SER A 741 -29.02 -0.58 -12.62
CA SER A 741 -30.36 -0.55 -11.99
C SER A 741 -31.43 0.14 -12.83
N ALA A 742 -31.06 0.89 -13.88
CA ALA A 742 -32.01 1.67 -14.65
C ALA A 742 -33.01 0.78 -15.39
N GLU A 743 -34.30 1.05 -15.27
CA GLU A 743 -35.33 0.40 -16.08
C GLU A 743 -35.18 0.79 -17.57
N LYS A 744 -34.87 2.06 -17.85
CA LYS A 744 -34.59 2.56 -19.18
C LYS A 744 -33.27 3.32 -19.20
N LEU A 745 -32.30 2.85 -19.98
CA LEU A 745 -30.95 3.43 -20.11
C LEU A 745 -30.99 4.91 -20.57
N GLY A 746 -31.91 5.28 -21.43
CA GLY A 746 -32.03 6.64 -21.90
C GLY A 746 -32.17 7.65 -20.77
N TYR A 747 -33.03 7.40 -19.79
CA TYR A 747 -33.19 8.35 -18.68
C TYR A 747 -31.95 8.57 -17.83
N ALA A 748 -31.13 7.53 -17.66
CA ALA A 748 -29.91 7.62 -16.88
C ALA A 748 -28.79 8.40 -17.59
N LEU A 749 -28.78 8.40 -18.93
CA LEU A 749 -27.71 8.93 -19.76
C LEU A 749 -28.04 10.28 -20.42
N LEU A 750 -29.33 10.59 -20.63
CA LEU A 750 -29.77 11.83 -21.31
C LEU A 750 -29.12 13.12 -20.79
N PRO A 751 -28.98 13.36 -19.47
CA PRO A 751 -28.35 14.59 -18.99
C PRO A 751 -26.88 14.75 -19.45
N LEU A 752 -26.14 13.63 -19.51
CA LEU A 752 -24.74 13.62 -19.96
C LEU A 752 -24.66 13.88 -21.49
N LEU A 753 -25.55 13.25 -22.25
CA LEU A 753 -25.62 13.41 -23.71
C LEU A 753 -26.04 14.84 -24.08
N ASP A 754 -27.00 15.42 -23.37
CA ASP A 754 -27.44 16.81 -23.55
C ASP A 754 -26.30 17.80 -23.27
N ALA A 755 -25.50 17.57 -22.23
CA ALA A 755 -24.35 18.41 -21.94
C ALA A 755 -23.27 18.35 -23.03
N GLU A 756 -23.02 17.19 -23.62
CA GLU A 756 -22.06 17.06 -24.73
C GLU A 756 -22.61 17.70 -26.02
N ILE A 757 -23.88 17.52 -26.32
CA ILE A 757 -24.54 18.16 -27.46
C ILE A 757 -24.52 19.68 -27.30
N ALA A 758 -24.81 20.20 -26.12
CA ALA A 758 -24.72 21.63 -25.84
C ALA A 758 -23.30 22.17 -26.09
N SER A 759 -22.29 21.46 -25.54
CA SER A 759 -20.87 21.79 -25.76
C SER A 759 -20.50 21.78 -27.25
N CYS A 760 -20.98 20.80 -27.99
CA CYS A 760 -20.74 20.67 -29.42
C CYS A 760 -21.34 21.84 -30.20
N VAL A 761 -22.59 22.23 -29.90
CA VAL A 761 -23.30 23.38 -30.52
C VAL A 761 -22.54 24.66 -30.19
N ASP A 762 -22.16 24.89 -28.95
CA ASP A 762 -21.48 26.11 -28.52
C ASP A 762 -20.05 26.25 -29.10
N THR A 763 -19.37 25.12 -29.33
CA THR A 763 -18.01 25.14 -29.88
C THR A 763 -17.99 25.36 -31.40
N ASN A 764 -18.96 24.83 -32.13
CA ASN A 764 -18.93 24.77 -33.57
C ASN A 764 -19.81 25.83 -34.25
N LEU A 765 -20.73 26.49 -33.52
CA LEU A 765 -21.57 27.55 -34.04
C LEU A 765 -21.22 28.93 -33.44
N PRO A 766 -21.39 30.05 -34.19
CA PRO A 766 -21.10 31.38 -33.68
C PRO A 766 -21.83 31.68 -32.36
N ALA A 767 -21.27 32.54 -31.51
CA ALA A 767 -21.85 32.86 -30.22
C ALA A 767 -23.24 33.53 -30.32
N ASN A 768 -23.44 34.34 -31.36
CA ASN A 768 -24.69 35.05 -31.60
C ASN A 768 -25.53 34.31 -32.66
N ASP A 769 -26.79 34.05 -32.37
CA ASP A 769 -27.71 33.35 -33.27
C ASP A 769 -27.88 34.05 -34.63
N MET A 770 -27.77 35.39 -34.68
CA MET A 770 -27.86 36.16 -35.90
C MET A 770 -26.68 35.97 -36.87
N ASP A 771 -25.54 35.43 -36.38
CA ASP A 771 -24.35 35.20 -37.19
C ASP A 771 -24.28 33.75 -37.72
N ILE A 772 -25.31 32.93 -37.47
CA ILE A 772 -25.39 31.55 -37.94
C ILE A 772 -25.74 31.58 -39.44
N SER A 773 -24.71 31.42 -40.29
CA SER A 773 -24.88 31.32 -41.74
C SER A 773 -25.10 29.87 -42.19
N GLN A 774 -25.67 29.72 -43.40
CA GLN A 774 -25.86 28.39 -43.99
C GLN A 774 -24.56 27.62 -44.18
N ASP A 775 -23.43 28.31 -44.43
CA ASP A 775 -22.10 27.72 -44.48
C ASP A 775 -21.63 27.23 -43.11
N ALA A 776 -21.93 27.96 -42.03
CA ALA A 776 -21.66 27.54 -40.67
C ALA A 776 -22.46 26.29 -40.28
N VAL A 777 -23.74 26.22 -40.64
CA VAL A 777 -24.60 25.05 -40.44
C VAL A 777 -24.10 23.84 -41.22
N SER A 778 -23.69 24.02 -42.49
CA SER A 778 -23.13 22.93 -43.31
C SER A 778 -21.83 22.37 -42.72
N LYS A 779 -20.92 23.24 -42.25
CA LYS A 779 -19.69 22.82 -41.55
C LYS A 779 -20.00 22.10 -40.25
N PHE A 780 -20.98 22.56 -39.52
CA PHE A 780 -21.43 21.93 -38.26
C PHE A 780 -22.02 20.54 -38.52
N CYS A 781 -22.87 20.35 -39.54
CA CYS A 781 -23.40 19.04 -39.92
C CYS A 781 -22.30 18.06 -40.33
N ASN A 782 -21.28 18.54 -41.07
CA ASN A 782 -20.11 17.72 -41.38
C ASN A 782 -19.30 17.32 -40.11
N ALA A 783 -19.13 18.24 -39.17
CA ALA A 783 -18.48 17.93 -37.88
C ALA A 783 -19.31 16.92 -37.08
N LEU A 784 -20.63 17.04 -37.05
CA LEU A 784 -21.52 16.07 -36.40
C LEU A 784 -21.40 14.67 -37.02
N PHE A 785 -21.31 14.59 -38.34
CA PHE A 785 -21.10 13.32 -39.03
C PHE A 785 -19.73 12.72 -38.72
N CYS A 786 -18.66 13.50 -38.81
CA CYS A 786 -17.30 13.05 -38.58
C CYS A 786 -17.05 12.61 -37.11
N ASP A 787 -17.50 13.44 -36.17
CA ASP A 787 -17.17 13.24 -34.76
C ASP A 787 -18.16 12.36 -34.00
N TYR A 788 -19.44 12.37 -34.43
CA TYR A 788 -20.53 11.69 -33.71
C TYR A 788 -21.28 10.67 -34.56
N SER A 789 -20.90 10.47 -35.83
CA SER A 789 -21.62 9.62 -36.79
C SER A 789 -23.12 9.99 -36.91
N LEU A 790 -23.46 11.25 -36.62
CA LEU A 790 -24.82 11.75 -36.71
C LEU A 790 -25.07 12.39 -38.11
N SER A 791 -25.89 11.73 -38.90
CA SER A 791 -26.31 12.25 -40.21
C SER A 791 -27.53 13.19 -40.05
N ILE A 792 -27.32 14.48 -40.28
CA ILE A 792 -28.37 15.52 -40.30
C ILE A 792 -28.18 16.37 -41.55
N LEU A 793 -29.26 16.58 -42.26
CA LEU A 793 -29.24 17.43 -43.45
C LEU A 793 -29.17 18.91 -43.02
N PRO A 794 -28.30 19.71 -43.65
CA PRO A 794 -28.18 21.13 -43.31
C PRO A 794 -29.53 21.90 -43.38
N MET A 795 -30.40 21.51 -44.29
CA MET A 795 -31.76 22.09 -44.42
C MET A 795 -32.64 21.90 -43.16
N GLU A 796 -32.36 20.87 -42.33
CA GLU A 796 -33.12 20.64 -41.10
C GLU A 796 -32.77 21.64 -39.99
N LEU A 797 -31.57 22.23 -40.04
CA LEU A 797 -31.04 23.13 -39.03
C LEU A 797 -30.94 24.57 -39.50
N ASP A 798 -31.11 24.85 -40.78
CA ASP A 798 -30.97 26.16 -41.38
C ASP A 798 -32.00 27.15 -40.83
N GLY A 799 -31.56 28.37 -40.49
CA GLY A 799 -32.40 29.41 -39.93
C GLY A 799 -32.88 29.18 -38.49
N LEU A 800 -32.40 28.13 -37.79
CA LEU A 800 -32.81 27.87 -36.41
C LEU A 800 -31.83 28.51 -35.40
N PRO A 801 -32.32 29.03 -34.26
CA PRO A 801 -31.47 29.47 -33.17
C PRO A 801 -30.82 28.26 -32.46
N LYS A 802 -29.69 28.48 -31.80
CA LYS A 802 -28.93 27.43 -31.10
C LYS A 802 -29.77 26.54 -30.18
N ASN A 803 -30.70 27.16 -29.45
CA ASN A 803 -31.55 26.39 -28.52
C ASN A 803 -32.47 25.39 -29.26
N GLU A 804 -32.95 25.74 -30.44
CA GLU A 804 -33.76 24.85 -31.27
C GLU A 804 -32.91 23.77 -31.94
N ILE A 805 -31.70 24.12 -32.40
CA ILE A 805 -30.71 23.17 -32.92
C ILE A 805 -30.40 22.13 -31.83
N ARG A 806 -30.10 22.59 -30.62
CA ARG A 806 -29.85 21.72 -29.47
C ARG A 806 -31.04 20.80 -29.18
N ARG A 807 -32.26 21.33 -29.16
CA ARG A 807 -33.47 20.53 -28.93
C ARG A 807 -33.63 19.44 -29.98
N LYS A 808 -33.50 19.77 -31.26
CA LYS A 808 -33.63 18.81 -32.38
C LYS A 808 -32.55 17.72 -32.32
N LEU A 809 -31.30 18.09 -31.97
CA LEU A 809 -30.21 17.10 -31.78
C LEU A 809 -30.52 16.15 -30.63
N ASN A 810 -30.99 16.67 -29.50
CA ASN A 810 -31.38 15.86 -28.35
C ASN A 810 -32.54 14.92 -28.68
N GLU A 811 -33.57 15.39 -29.36
CA GLU A 811 -34.70 14.55 -29.83
C GLU A 811 -34.21 13.43 -30.76
N LYS A 812 -33.30 13.75 -31.69
CA LYS A 812 -32.74 12.77 -32.62
C LYS A 812 -31.88 11.73 -31.88
N VAL A 813 -31.01 12.17 -30.97
CA VAL A 813 -30.17 11.26 -30.16
C VAL A 813 -31.04 10.36 -29.27
N ALA A 814 -32.07 10.92 -28.61
CA ALA A 814 -33.03 10.16 -27.83
C ALA A 814 -33.73 9.07 -28.66
N ALA A 815 -34.21 9.43 -29.86
CA ALA A 815 -34.84 8.49 -30.76
C ALA A 815 -33.88 7.39 -31.25
N LEU A 816 -32.59 7.70 -31.47
CA LEU A 816 -31.59 6.72 -31.84
C LEU A 816 -31.27 5.76 -30.64
N PHE A 817 -31.28 6.27 -29.41
CA PHE A 817 -31.12 5.42 -28.22
C PHE A 817 -32.30 4.45 -28.03
N GLU A 818 -33.55 4.85 -28.34
CA GLU A 818 -34.73 4.00 -28.24
C GLU A 818 -34.80 2.93 -29.33
N LYS A 819 -34.22 3.17 -30.51
CA LYS A 819 -34.28 2.28 -31.66
C LYS A 819 -32.96 1.53 -31.94
N GLY A 820 -31.82 2.00 -31.41
CA GLY A 820 -30.49 1.55 -31.70
C GLY A 820 -30.05 0.34 -30.86
N PRO A 821 -28.72 0.06 -30.80
CA PRO A 821 -28.14 -1.06 -30.10
C PRO A 821 -28.41 -1.05 -28.60
N PHE A 822 -28.75 0.11 -28.05
CA PHE A 822 -29.04 0.33 -26.63
C PHE A 822 -30.50 -0.02 -26.25
N ALA A 823 -31.40 -0.24 -27.25
CA ALA A 823 -32.79 -0.65 -27.01
C ALA A 823 -32.92 -2.08 -26.48
N LYS A 824 -31.91 -2.96 -26.66
CA LYS A 824 -31.91 -4.33 -26.15
C LYS A 824 -31.47 -4.28 -24.69
N GLU A 825 -32.38 -4.61 -23.77
CA GLU A 825 -32.16 -4.46 -22.32
C GLU A 825 -30.81 -5.00 -21.79
N LYS A 826 -30.48 -6.25 -22.08
CA LYS A 826 -29.22 -6.85 -21.59
C LYS A 826 -28.01 -6.47 -22.44
N GLY A 827 -28.10 -6.52 -23.75
CA GLY A 827 -27.01 -6.24 -24.65
C GLY A 827 -26.63 -4.74 -24.67
N GLY A 828 -27.61 -3.85 -24.57
CA GLY A 828 -27.40 -2.40 -24.52
C GLY A 828 -26.70 -1.95 -23.24
N ARG A 829 -27.08 -2.51 -22.07
CA ARG A 829 -26.40 -2.24 -20.80
C ARG A 829 -24.94 -2.65 -20.84
N GLY A 830 -24.65 -3.87 -21.28
CA GLY A 830 -23.28 -4.36 -21.38
C GLY A 830 -22.39 -3.47 -22.26
N LEU A 831 -22.94 -2.99 -23.40
CA LEU A 831 -22.20 -2.10 -24.29
C LEU A 831 -21.94 -0.71 -23.65
N VAL A 832 -22.92 -0.14 -22.95
CA VAL A 832 -22.72 1.15 -22.23
C VAL A 832 -21.70 1.00 -21.13
N LEU A 833 -21.76 -0.06 -20.34
CA LEU A 833 -20.78 -0.36 -19.30
C LEU A 833 -19.38 -0.54 -19.90
N TYR A 834 -19.25 -1.28 -20.99
CA TYR A 834 -17.96 -1.47 -21.67
C TYR A 834 -17.34 -0.13 -22.11
N VAL A 835 -18.14 0.77 -22.71
CA VAL A 835 -17.67 2.09 -23.14
C VAL A 835 -17.24 2.95 -21.94
N LEU A 836 -18.02 2.92 -20.85
CA LEU A 836 -17.70 3.62 -19.61
C LEU A 836 -16.41 3.09 -18.99
N ASP A 837 -16.28 1.77 -18.89
CA ASP A 837 -15.12 1.12 -18.29
C ASP A 837 -13.85 1.35 -19.12
N LYS A 838 -13.94 1.33 -20.45
CA LYS A 838 -12.82 1.69 -21.33
C LYS A 838 -12.41 3.15 -21.11
N ALA A 839 -13.35 4.09 -21.14
CA ALA A 839 -13.05 5.51 -20.90
C ALA A 839 -12.45 5.74 -19.51
N PHE A 840 -12.89 5.00 -18.51
CA PHE A 840 -12.37 5.12 -17.15
C PHE A 840 -10.96 4.52 -17.02
N ARG A 841 -10.65 3.39 -17.65
CA ARG A 841 -9.29 2.82 -17.73
C ARG A 841 -8.30 3.81 -18.36
N ASP A 842 -8.66 4.37 -19.51
CA ASP A 842 -7.83 5.38 -20.18
C ASP A 842 -7.60 6.61 -19.29
N HIS A 843 -8.62 6.99 -18.52
CA HIS A 843 -8.52 8.08 -17.55
C HIS A 843 -7.58 7.75 -16.40
N LEU A 844 -7.66 6.55 -15.80
CA LEU A 844 -6.78 6.10 -14.74
C LEU A 844 -5.32 6.07 -15.20
N SER A 845 -5.05 5.49 -16.37
CA SER A 845 -3.70 5.46 -16.96
C SER A 845 -3.14 6.87 -17.17
N ARG A 846 -3.98 7.81 -17.63
CA ARG A 846 -3.59 9.21 -17.78
C ARG A 846 -3.28 9.88 -16.43
N LEU A 847 -4.04 9.57 -15.38
CA LEU A 847 -3.80 10.11 -14.05
C LEU A 847 -2.52 9.55 -13.42
N GLU A 848 -2.20 8.28 -13.66
CA GLU A 848 -0.93 7.68 -13.23
C GLU A 848 0.26 8.39 -13.89
N PHE A 849 0.20 8.59 -15.19
CA PHE A 849 1.20 9.35 -15.93
C PHE A 849 1.34 10.79 -15.40
N LEU A 850 0.22 11.48 -15.16
CA LEU A 850 0.21 12.84 -14.63
C LEU A 850 0.84 12.91 -13.22
N ARG A 851 0.60 11.92 -12.37
CA ARG A 851 1.16 11.85 -11.02
C ARG A 851 2.69 11.88 -11.02
N GLU A 852 3.32 11.19 -11.96
CA GLU A 852 4.78 11.23 -12.12
C GLU A 852 5.27 12.53 -12.78
N ALA A 853 4.57 12.99 -13.81
CA ALA A 853 4.95 14.19 -14.54
C ALA A 853 4.88 15.47 -13.70
N VAL A 854 3.97 15.54 -12.73
CA VAL A 854 3.80 16.70 -11.86
C VAL A 854 5.03 16.93 -10.96
N TYR A 855 5.71 15.87 -10.52
CA TYR A 855 6.95 16.01 -9.75
C TYR A 855 8.09 16.61 -10.57
N LEU A 856 8.13 16.38 -11.88
CA LEU A 856 9.11 17.01 -12.77
C LEU A 856 8.83 18.51 -12.94
N ARG A 857 7.55 18.94 -12.87
CA ARG A 857 7.15 20.35 -12.94
C ARG A 857 7.39 21.13 -11.63
N ALA A 858 7.58 20.45 -10.50
CA ALA A 858 7.89 21.09 -9.21
C ALA A 858 9.16 21.94 -9.25
N TYR A 859 10.07 21.72 -10.21
CA TYR A 859 11.21 22.61 -10.47
C TYR A 859 10.81 24.04 -10.86
N GLY A 860 9.53 24.27 -11.26
CA GLY A 860 8.98 25.58 -11.62
C GLY A 860 8.30 26.35 -10.46
N GLN A 861 8.55 26.00 -9.19
CA GLN A 861 7.98 26.65 -7.98
C GLN A 861 6.43 26.53 -7.88
N ARG A 862 5.81 25.58 -8.56
CA ARG A 862 4.36 25.31 -8.44
C ARG A 862 4.12 24.17 -7.45
N ASP A 863 3.01 24.25 -6.72
CA ASP A 863 2.60 23.17 -5.81
C ASP A 863 2.15 21.93 -6.62
N PRO A 864 2.86 20.80 -6.53
CA PRO A 864 2.53 19.60 -7.29
C PRO A 864 1.12 19.08 -7.04
N GLN A 865 0.60 19.26 -5.83
CA GLN A 865 -0.73 18.77 -5.46
C GLN A 865 -1.84 19.57 -6.15
N GLN A 866 -1.68 20.90 -6.22
CA GLN A 866 -2.64 21.78 -6.90
C GLN A 866 -2.61 21.57 -8.42
N GLU A 867 -1.42 21.46 -9.01
CA GLU A 867 -1.26 21.16 -10.45
C GLU A 867 -1.89 19.81 -10.78
N PHE A 868 -1.65 18.78 -9.98
CA PHE A 868 -2.26 17.46 -10.18
C PHE A 868 -3.78 17.55 -10.13
N ALA A 869 -4.35 18.22 -9.13
CA ALA A 869 -5.80 18.34 -8.99
C ALA A 869 -6.44 19.07 -10.20
N GLN A 870 -5.78 20.12 -10.72
CA GLN A 870 -6.27 20.85 -11.91
C GLN A 870 -6.22 19.99 -13.16
N GLU A 871 -5.11 19.29 -13.40
CA GLU A 871 -4.96 18.42 -14.57
C GLU A 871 -5.88 17.18 -14.47
N ALA A 872 -6.06 16.63 -13.27
CA ALA A 872 -7.01 15.55 -13.02
C ALA A 872 -8.44 15.98 -13.33
N TYR A 873 -8.83 17.20 -12.98
CA TYR A 873 -10.15 17.75 -13.33
C TYR A 873 -10.31 17.94 -14.84
N LYS A 874 -9.31 18.44 -15.55
CA LYS A 874 -9.34 18.55 -17.02
C LYS A 874 -9.47 17.16 -17.66
N SER A 875 -8.72 16.18 -17.17
CA SER A 875 -8.81 14.80 -17.63
C SER A 875 -10.19 14.19 -17.37
N TRP A 876 -10.80 14.51 -16.22
CA TRP A 876 -12.16 14.11 -15.88
C TRP A 876 -13.20 14.67 -16.87
N CYS A 877 -13.13 15.95 -17.19
CA CYS A 877 -14.00 16.57 -18.21
C CYS A 877 -13.78 15.90 -19.58
N GLY A 878 -12.54 15.51 -19.88
CA GLY A 878 -12.21 14.74 -21.08
C GLY A 878 -12.88 13.37 -21.12
N LEU A 879 -12.86 12.62 -20.00
CA LEU A 879 -13.54 11.33 -19.87
C LEU A 879 -15.05 11.48 -20.15
N GLN A 880 -15.72 12.42 -19.51
CA GLN A 880 -17.16 12.62 -19.67
C GLN A 880 -17.53 12.91 -21.14
N ARG A 881 -16.75 13.76 -21.81
CA ARG A 881 -16.93 14.06 -23.23
C ARG A 881 -16.68 12.83 -24.11
N THR A 882 -15.59 12.09 -23.88
CA THR A 882 -15.25 10.90 -24.65
C THR A 882 -16.32 9.84 -24.50
N PHE A 883 -16.82 9.62 -23.29
CA PHE A 883 -17.88 8.66 -23.00
C PHE A 883 -19.18 9.05 -23.74
N ALA A 884 -19.67 10.29 -23.57
CA ALA A 884 -20.88 10.78 -24.24
C ALA A 884 -20.76 10.72 -25.75
N ARG A 885 -19.62 11.17 -26.32
CA ARG A 885 -19.33 11.15 -27.75
C ARG A 885 -19.34 9.74 -28.32
N SER A 886 -18.72 8.78 -27.62
CA SER A 886 -18.69 7.37 -28.03
C SER A 886 -20.10 6.76 -28.06
N LEU A 887 -20.94 7.07 -27.09
CA LEU A 887 -22.31 6.59 -27.04
C LEU A 887 -23.14 7.17 -28.19
N ILE A 888 -23.04 8.48 -28.47
CA ILE A 888 -23.74 9.13 -29.57
C ILE A 888 -23.26 8.53 -30.92
N ALA A 889 -21.95 8.34 -31.11
CA ALA A 889 -21.40 7.79 -32.33
C ALA A 889 -21.84 6.34 -32.58
N LEU A 890 -21.90 5.50 -31.54
CA LEU A 890 -22.43 4.13 -31.64
C LEU A 890 -23.90 4.09 -32.01
N SER A 891 -24.71 5.00 -31.43
CA SER A 891 -26.12 5.14 -31.78
C SER A 891 -26.31 5.63 -33.25
N GLY A 892 -25.47 6.56 -33.69
CA GLY A 892 -25.48 7.12 -35.05
C GLY A 892 -25.16 6.09 -36.12
N ARG A 893 -24.12 5.26 -35.90
CA ARG A 893 -23.73 4.16 -36.82
C ARG A 893 -24.86 3.14 -37.01
N ALA A 894 -25.47 2.69 -35.92
CA ALA A 894 -26.59 1.74 -35.98
C ALA A 894 -27.83 2.32 -36.69
N GLY A 895 -27.97 3.64 -36.75
CA GLY A 895 -29.05 4.30 -37.53
C GLY A 895 -28.73 4.45 -39.03
N ILE A 896 -27.47 4.28 -39.45
CA ILE A 896 -27.05 4.29 -40.87
C ILE A 896 -27.20 2.90 -41.50
N ASP A 897 -27.00 1.82 -40.70
CA ASP A 897 -27.07 0.45 -41.19
C ASP A 897 -28.51 -0.12 -41.25
N ASN A 898 -29.51 0.61 -40.76
CA ASN A 898 -30.95 0.32 -40.88
C ASN A 898 -31.63 1.31 -41.85
#